data_73ab848401d383bc4a594db63f084c30
#
_entry.id   73ab848401d383bc4a594db63f084c30
#
_cell.length_a   1.000
_cell.length_b   1.000
_cell.length_c   1.000
_cell.angle_alpha   90.00
_cell.angle_beta   90.00
_cell.angle_gamma   90.00
#
_symmetry.space_group_name_H-M   'P 1'
#
loop_
_entity.id
_entity.type
_entity.pdbx_description
1 polymer ?
#
loop_
_entity_poly.entity_id
_entity_poly.type
_entity_poly.pdbx_seq_one_letter_code
_entity_poly.pdbx_strand_id
1 'polypeptide(L)'
;MPSEAKKPVIFLAFANERNDQVGYLRNLPQEARNIRKALDLARRNKLCDVVERSNSTLKDILEVFQDPEYRNRIAVFHYGGHANGYQLLLESAEGSTVAAHAGGLASFLGQQTGLELVFLNGCATQNQAQGLLDANVSTVIATSQAIDDRVAAEFASRFYRSLAGGASIQGAYNEAKYAIQAEHGEDARDLYVEGYTPPDLPEDRFPWHLYKREGAELAAEWNLPEAVGDPLFGLPPIPAGDLPPSPFRHLSWFAREHAEVFFGRGYEIRDLYQRVIDRDSAPIILFYGQSGVGKSSVLAAGLIPRLEKSHEVHYLRRDGKKGLLGTLKEALSKDEGMTIAESWLAQERKSAKPLIIILDQVEEAFTRPNPDLPHELEDFWGALKIIFNNPGHRPQGKLILGFRKEWLAEIEKQLRDRKTPFSRLLLERLTRRGIIESVNGPAKSERLRQKYRLVVEDGLAEIIADNLQEDRESAIAPAMQILLTKMWERATELEPDHPEFNKDLYQTLKKKGILLQDFLEQQLASLEKQNSEVVNSGLALDFLDFHTTPLGTSEERTEEVLQKNYRYQSQVIDPLVQQCVDLYLLERLGKAAATRLSHDTLAPLVKQLFTTSDRPGQRARRILESRSVDWKDGKEGTPLDETDLELVERGKDGMRAWDEAEERLVEASREERERKRKVRKIRRILGAAAILAIIIFAAFAYYQMGQANEKTEEALALFLASLSTQKGDSSASDQKAKVLLAVESLLHKETVEGDHALRSSIALMARPLAQLAHDVMVRAVAFSPDGSKVLTGSLDGTVRIWDASSGQEAHKQAHDVMVRAVAFSPDGSKVLTGYYDGTVRIWDASSGQEYHKLAHDGMVRAVAFSPDGSKALTGSDDGTVRIW
;
A
#
# COMPACT_ATOMS: atom_id res chain seq x y z
N MET A 1 20.41 -43.72 26.66
CA MET A 1 20.68 -43.02 25.41
C MET A 1 19.37 -42.90 24.69
N PRO A 2 18.86 -41.73 24.34
CA PRO A 2 17.68 -41.66 23.47
C PRO A 2 18.10 -42.25 22.12
N SER A 3 17.29 -43.17 21.58
CA SER A 3 17.50 -43.75 20.27
C SER A 3 17.58 -42.61 19.27
N GLU A 4 18.69 -42.44 18.51
CA GLU A 4 18.76 -41.57 17.36
C GLU A 4 17.54 -41.86 16.48
N ALA A 5 16.67 -40.86 16.34
CA ALA A 5 15.52 -41.00 15.46
C ALA A 5 16.05 -41.30 14.05
N LYS A 6 15.68 -42.44 13.48
CA LYS A 6 16.14 -42.84 12.17
C LYS A 6 15.65 -41.79 11.14
N LYS A 7 16.55 -41.26 10.35
CA LYS A 7 16.30 -40.21 9.35
C LYS A 7 15.32 -40.68 8.28
N PRO A 8 14.45 -39.79 7.77
CA PRO A 8 13.59 -40.12 6.65
C PRO A 8 14.41 -40.36 5.39
N VAL A 9 13.90 -41.22 4.53
CA VAL A 9 14.47 -41.53 3.21
C VAL A 9 13.62 -40.90 2.11
N ILE A 10 14.26 -40.23 1.18
CA ILE A 10 13.67 -39.78 -0.08
C ILE A 10 14.13 -40.75 -1.17
N PHE A 11 13.18 -41.51 -1.73
CA PHE A 11 13.48 -42.47 -2.76
C PHE A 11 13.09 -41.94 -4.12
N LEU A 12 14.06 -41.84 -5.04
CA LEU A 12 13.94 -41.34 -6.41
C LEU A 12 14.09 -42.51 -7.38
N ALA A 13 13.05 -42.85 -8.10
CA ALA A 13 13.04 -43.89 -9.14
C ALA A 13 12.82 -43.24 -10.51
N PHE A 14 13.76 -43.44 -11.42
CA PHE A 14 13.69 -42.95 -12.81
C PHE A 14 13.67 -44.08 -13.79
N ALA A 15 12.74 -44.03 -14.76
CA ALA A 15 12.64 -44.99 -15.82
C ALA A 15 12.53 -44.28 -17.17
N ASN A 16 13.48 -44.56 -18.07
CA ASN A 16 13.55 -43.91 -19.39
C ASN A 16 13.64 -44.99 -20.48
N GLU A 17 12.53 -45.27 -21.09
CA GLU A 17 12.39 -46.32 -22.10
C GLU A 17 13.14 -45.99 -23.38
N ARG A 18 13.73 -47.02 -24.03
CA ARG A 18 14.32 -46.98 -25.36
C ARG A 18 13.48 -47.80 -26.37
N ASN A 19 12.19 -47.51 -26.47
CA ASN A 19 11.34 -48.21 -27.43
C ASN A 19 10.91 -47.29 -28.57
N ASP A 20 10.84 -47.76 -29.78
CA ASP A 20 10.47 -46.99 -30.98
C ASP A 20 9.04 -46.39 -30.96
N GLN A 21 8.20 -46.80 -30.01
CA GLN A 21 6.83 -46.32 -29.87
C GLN A 21 6.65 -45.18 -28.85
N VAL A 22 7.63 -44.93 -27.97
CA VAL A 22 7.57 -43.90 -26.94
C VAL A 22 8.84 -43.06 -27.00
N GLY A 23 8.72 -41.74 -27.14
CA GLY A 23 9.86 -40.83 -27.28
C GLY A 23 10.78 -40.85 -26.05
N TYR A 24 12.09 -40.90 -26.25
CA TYR A 24 13.11 -40.82 -25.20
C TYR A 24 12.99 -39.48 -24.44
N LEU A 25 12.79 -39.51 -23.12
CA LEU A 25 12.74 -38.30 -22.25
C LEU A 25 14.15 -37.74 -22.09
N ARG A 26 14.45 -36.69 -22.86
CA ARG A 26 15.80 -36.09 -22.93
C ARG A 26 16.21 -35.37 -21.64
N ASN A 27 15.22 -34.81 -20.90
CA ASN A 27 15.48 -34.06 -19.71
C ASN A 27 15.39 -34.88 -18.41
N LEU A 28 14.97 -36.14 -18.45
CA LEU A 28 14.89 -37.01 -17.27
C LEU A 28 16.24 -37.16 -16.52
N PRO A 29 17.40 -37.34 -17.18
CA PRO A 29 18.70 -37.32 -16.52
C PRO A 29 19.03 -35.96 -15.92
N GLN A 30 18.50 -34.85 -16.44
CA GLN A 30 18.66 -33.53 -15.90
C GLN A 30 17.76 -33.35 -14.68
N GLU A 31 16.55 -33.87 -14.71
CA GLU A 31 15.65 -33.90 -13.56
C GLU A 31 16.30 -34.57 -12.35
N ALA A 32 16.81 -35.81 -12.56
CA ALA A 32 17.52 -36.54 -11.50
C ALA A 32 18.69 -35.76 -10.92
N ARG A 33 19.52 -35.11 -11.78
CA ARG A 33 20.62 -34.25 -11.33
C ARG A 33 20.15 -33.04 -10.56
N ASN A 34 19.07 -32.39 -11.01
CA ASN A 34 18.54 -31.18 -10.40
C ASN A 34 17.90 -31.50 -9.02
N ILE A 35 17.15 -32.59 -8.92
CA ILE A 35 16.57 -33.05 -7.64
C ILE A 35 17.70 -33.41 -6.67
N ARG A 36 18.70 -34.15 -7.12
CA ARG A 36 19.88 -34.49 -6.30
C ARG A 36 20.58 -33.24 -5.76
N LYS A 37 20.80 -32.25 -6.64
CA LYS A 37 21.41 -30.97 -6.29
C LYS A 37 20.53 -30.20 -5.28
N ALA A 38 19.22 -30.21 -5.46
CA ALA A 38 18.27 -29.60 -4.53
C ALA A 38 18.31 -30.23 -3.13
N LEU A 39 18.43 -31.56 -3.07
CA LEU A 39 18.51 -32.32 -1.83
C LEU A 39 19.93 -32.41 -1.22
N ASP A 40 20.98 -32.02 -1.94
CA ASP A 40 22.38 -32.21 -1.53
C ASP A 40 22.67 -31.55 -0.16
N LEU A 41 22.07 -30.40 0.07
CA LEU A 41 22.21 -29.67 1.33
C LEU A 41 21.59 -30.46 2.50
N ALA A 42 20.34 -30.91 2.34
CA ALA A 42 19.64 -31.70 3.34
C ALA A 42 20.37 -33.00 3.64
N ARG A 43 20.93 -33.66 2.60
CA ARG A 43 21.73 -34.87 2.71
C ARG A 43 23.05 -34.64 3.45
N ARG A 44 23.82 -33.60 3.09
CA ARG A 44 25.11 -33.27 3.74
C ARG A 44 24.92 -32.94 5.23
N ASN A 45 23.79 -32.29 5.55
CA ASN A 45 23.45 -31.98 6.93
C ASN A 45 22.73 -33.13 7.66
N LYS A 46 22.70 -34.29 7.03
CA LYS A 46 22.15 -35.54 7.60
C LYS A 46 20.68 -35.43 8.03
N LEU A 47 19.86 -34.61 7.34
CA LEU A 47 18.42 -34.49 7.59
C LEU A 47 17.61 -35.62 6.95
N CYS A 48 18.07 -36.13 5.82
CA CYS A 48 17.48 -37.26 5.13
C CYS A 48 18.56 -38.08 4.44
N ASP A 49 18.23 -39.32 4.14
CA ASP A 49 18.95 -40.15 3.21
C ASP A 49 18.27 -40.06 1.83
N VAL A 50 19.05 -40.07 0.76
CA VAL A 50 18.51 -40.06 -0.61
C VAL A 50 18.95 -41.33 -1.31
N VAL A 51 18.00 -42.12 -1.70
CA VAL A 51 18.19 -43.33 -2.50
C VAL A 51 17.74 -43.08 -3.93
N GLU A 52 18.60 -43.31 -4.89
CA GLU A 52 18.28 -43.13 -6.32
C GLU A 52 18.46 -44.43 -7.08
N ARG A 53 17.52 -44.69 -7.95
CA ARG A 53 17.60 -45.75 -8.93
C ARG A 53 17.33 -45.15 -10.32
N SER A 54 18.32 -45.17 -11.18
CA SER A 54 18.17 -44.83 -12.59
C SER A 54 17.85 -46.12 -13.36
N ASN A 55 17.06 -46.02 -14.40
CA ASN A 55 16.60 -47.18 -15.17
C ASN A 55 15.85 -48.21 -14.31
N SER A 56 14.92 -47.72 -13.49
CA SER A 56 14.27 -48.49 -12.42
C SER A 56 13.35 -49.58 -12.99
N THR A 57 13.54 -50.81 -12.54
CA THR A 57 12.60 -51.91 -12.69
C THR A 57 11.62 -51.97 -11.53
N LEU A 58 10.51 -52.69 -11.68
CA LEU A 58 9.61 -52.97 -10.56
C LEU A 58 10.33 -53.66 -9.40
N LYS A 59 11.25 -54.58 -9.73
CA LYS A 59 12.03 -55.28 -8.75
C LYS A 59 12.90 -54.31 -7.91
N ASP A 60 13.56 -53.36 -8.57
CA ASP A 60 14.39 -52.35 -7.85
C ASP A 60 13.56 -51.51 -6.88
N ILE A 61 12.33 -51.11 -7.31
CA ILE A 61 11.43 -50.36 -6.42
C ILE A 61 11.07 -51.20 -5.20
N LEU A 62 10.61 -52.46 -5.41
CA LEU A 62 10.23 -53.33 -4.32
C LEU A 62 11.39 -53.65 -3.37
N GLU A 63 12.60 -53.93 -3.91
CA GLU A 63 13.82 -54.19 -3.12
C GLU A 63 14.17 -53.04 -2.22
N VAL A 64 14.10 -51.77 -2.70
CA VAL A 64 14.40 -50.59 -1.87
C VAL A 64 13.40 -50.45 -0.72
N PHE A 65 12.09 -50.65 -0.93
CA PHE A 65 11.10 -50.63 0.15
C PHE A 65 11.23 -51.77 1.14
N GLN A 66 11.72 -52.94 0.70
CA GLN A 66 11.90 -54.14 1.52
C GLN A 66 13.27 -54.21 2.20
N ASP A 67 14.21 -53.34 1.79
CA ASP A 67 15.54 -53.28 2.38
C ASP A 67 15.48 -52.95 3.90
N PRO A 68 16.06 -53.75 4.77
CA PRO A 68 16.08 -53.52 6.20
C PRO A 68 16.66 -52.16 6.61
N GLU A 69 17.51 -51.55 5.81
CA GLU A 69 18.08 -50.25 6.03
C GLU A 69 17.04 -49.09 5.80
N TYR A 70 16.17 -49.26 4.77
CA TYR A 70 15.25 -48.20 4.37
C TYR A 70 13.80 -48.45 4.78
N ARG A 71 13.45 -49.68 5.15
CA ARG A 71 12.11 -50.08 5.53
C ARG A 71 11.55 -49.21 6.65
N ASN A 72 10.32 -48.74 6.49
CA ASN A 72 9.61 -47.82 7.41
C ASN A 72 10.26 -46.42 7.58
N ARG A 73 11.21 -46.05 6.69
CA ARG A 73 11.86 -44.75 6.69
C ARG A 73 11.58 -43.94 5.43
N ILE A 74 11.10 -44.60 4.37
CA ILE A 74 10.82 -43.94 3.09
C ILE A 74 9.62 -43.02 3.32
N ALA A 75 9.89 -41.72 3.39
CA ALA A 75 8.87 -40.70 3.57
C ALA A 75 8.36 -40.13 2.25
N VAL A 76 9.22 -40.09 1.24
CA VAL A 76 8.85 -39.61 -0.10
C VAL A 76 9.29 -40.63 -1.13
N PHE A 77 8.36 -41.06 -1.98
CA PHE A 77 8.65 -41.83 -3.17
C PHE A 77 8.38 -40.99 -4.40
N HIS A 78 9.39 -40.75 -5.20
CA HIS A 78 9.31 -40.03 -6.47
C HIS A 78 9.51 -40.97 -7.62
N TYR A 79 8.58 -40.91 -8.57
CA TYR A 79 8.72 -41.56 -9.88
C TYR A 79 8.85 -40.49 -10.96
N GLY A 80 9.94 -40.51 -11.73
CA GLY A 80 10.15 -39.72 -12.95
C GLY A 80 10.23 -40.65 -14.16
N GLY A 81 9.36 -40.47 -15.13
CA GLY A 81 9.35 -41.32 -16.30
C GLY A 81 8.05 -41.32 -17.08
N HIS A 82 7.97 -42.17 -18.12
CA HIS A 82 6.73 -42.35 -18.86
C HIS A 82 5.66 -43.02 -18.01
N ALA A 83 4.46 -42.49 -18.09
CA ALA A 83 3.29 -43.03 -17.43
C ALA A 83 2.04 -42.85 -18.31
N ASN A 84 1.02 -43.64 -18.03
CA ASN A 84 -0.33 -43.39 -18.51
C ASN A 84 -1.34 -43.49 -17.36
N GLY A 85 -2.59 -43.23 -17.60
CA GLY A 85 -3.62 -43.20 -16.56
C GLY A 85 -3.77 -44.48 -15.71
N TYR A 86 -3.11 -45.57 -16.08
CA TYR A 86 -3.30 -46.90 -15.48
C TYR A 86 -1.99 -47.59 -15.10
N GLN A 87 -0.84 -47.14 -15.59
CA GLN A 87 0.43 -47.87 -15.47
C GLN A 87 1.61 -46.92 -15.40
N LEU A 88 2.61 -47.25 -14.58
CA LEU A 88 3.96 -46.68 -14.66
C LEU A 88 4.78 -47.55 -15.61
N LEU A 89 5.43 -46.96 -16.57
CA LEU A 89 6.27 -47.66 -17.52
C LEU A 89 7.67 -47.81 -16.94
N LEU A 90 8.01 -49.01 -16.53
CA LEU A 90 9.31 -49.33 -15.90
C LEU A 90 10.18 -50.13 -16.87
N GLU A 91 11.49 -50.16 -16.65
CA GLU A 91 12.41 -50.98 -17.43
C GLU A 91 12.34 -52.45 -17.00
N SER A 92 12.55 -53.37 -17.96
CA SER A 92 12.79 -54.77 -17.66
C SER A 92 14.29 -55.05 -17.57
N ALA A 93 14.66 -56.17 -16.93
CA ALA A 93 16.03 -56.64 -16.91
C ALA A 93 16.61 -56.96 -18.29
N GLU A 94 15.74 -57.14 -19.32
CA GLU A 94 16.08 -57.46 -20.71
C GLU A 94 16.02 -56.20 -21.63
N GLY A 95 15.77 -54.99 -21.05
CA GLY A 95 15.70 -53.76 -21.83
C GLY A 95 14.39 -53.55 -22.58
N SER A 96 13.35 -54.32 -22.27
CA SER A 96 11.98 -54.14 -22.75
C SER A 96 11.13 -53.46 -21.67
N THR A 97 9.99 -52.86 -22.08
CA THR A 97 9.09 -52.19 -21.13
C THR A 97 8.28 -53.23 -20.35
N VAL A 98 8.23 -53.09 -19.05
CA VAL A 98 7.28 -53.80 -18.17
C VAL A 98 6.35 -52.78 -17.53
N ALA A 99 5.06 -52.88 -17.79
CA ALA A 99 4.04 -52.08 -17.14
C ALA A 99 3.80 -52.58 -15.73
N ALA A 100 4.07 -51.73 -14.72
CA ALA A 100 3.62 -51.98 -13.35
C ALA A 100 2.11 -51.74 -13.27
N HIS A 101 1.36 -52.79 -12.92
CA HIS A 101 -0.08 -52.65 -12.67
C HIS A 101 -0.36 -51.72 -11.50
N ALA A 102 -1.05 -50.60 -11.75
CA ALA A 102 -1.29 -49.54 -10.79
C ALA A 102 -1.91 -50.04 -9.45
N GLY A 103 -2.89 -50.94 -9.53
CA GLY A 103 -3.56 -51.47 -8.32
C GLY A 103 -2.65 -52.30 -7.39
N GLY A 104 -1.75 -53.13 -7.98
CA GLY A 104 -0.77 -53.89 -7.18
C GLY A 104 0.28 -53.01 -6.50
N LEU A 105 0.83 -52.04 -7.26
CA LEU A 105 1.80 -51.08 -6.73
C LEU A 105 1.15 -50.17 -5.69
N ALA A 106 -0.08 -49.65 -5.95
CA ALA A 106 -0.83 -48.85 -5.02
C ALA A 106 -1.06 -49.57 -3.67
N SER A 107 -1.54 -50.83 -3.75
CA SER A 107 -1.74 -51.68 -2.56
C SER A 107 -0.44 -51.92 -1.79
N PHE A 108 0.70 -52.08 -2.48
CA PHE A 108 2.00 -52.25 -1.87
C PHE A 108 2.47 -50.93 -1.17
N LEU A 109 2.36 -49.82 -1.86
CA LEU A 109 2.74 -48.51 -1.33
C LEU A 109 1.87 -48.08 -0.12
N GLY A 110 0.57 -48.38 -0.20
CA GLY A 110 -0.36 -48.07 0.90
C GLY A 110 -0.13 -48.86 2.17
N GLN A 111 0.65 -49.95 2.13
CA GLN A 111 1.07 -50.71 3.32
C GLN A 111 2.37 -50.20 3.92
N GLN A 112 3.04 -49.23 3.30
CA GLN A 112 4.32 -48.70 3.78
C GLN A 112 4.09 -47.69 4.88
N THR A 113 4.52 -48.07 6.10
CA THR A 113 4.48 -47.15 7.25
C THR A 113 5.55 -46.07 7.10
N GLY A 114 5.16 -44.80 7.29
CA GLY A 114 6.06 -43.65 7.16
C GLY A 114 6.13 -43.04 5.74
N LEU A 115 5.40 -43.58 4.77
CA LEU A 115 5.29 -42.96 3.44
C LEU A 115 4.26 -41.83 3.47
N GLU A 116 4.78 -40.60 3.39
CA GLU A 116 3.99 -39.36 3.45
C GLU A 116 3.57 -38.86 2.07
N LEU A 117 4.45 -39.00 1.08
CA LEU A 117 4.22 -38.52 -0.28
C LEU A 117 4.59 -39.54 -1.35
N VAL A 118 3.71 -39.71 -2.31
CA VAL A 118 4.02 -40.31 -3.60
C VAL A 118 3.97 -39.20 -4.67
N PHE A 119 5.10 -38.96 -5.34
CA PHE A 119 5.22 -37.94 -6.36
C PHE A 119 5.37 -38.62 -7.72
N LEU A 120 4.34 -38.58 -8.56
CA LEU A 120 4.31 -39.14 -9.89
C LEU A 120 4.55 -38.05 -10.93
N ASN A 121 5.80 -37.88 -11.35
CA ASN A 121 6.20 -36.89 -12.35
C ASN A 121 6.24 -37.52 -13.75
N GLY A 122 5.09 -37.92 -14.24
CA GLY A 122 4.88 -38.52 -15.57
C GLY A 122 3.58 -38.04 -16.19
N CYS A 123 3.37 -38.31 -17.46
CA CYS A 123 2.19 -37.86 -18.20
C CYS A 123 0.88 -38.50 -17.69
N ALA A 124 -0.16 -37.68 -17.45
CA ALA A 124 -1.52 -38.11 -17.14
C ALA A 124 -1.65 -39.12 -15.99
N THR A 125 -0.92 -38.91 -14.90
CA THR A 125 -0.92 -39.82 -13.73
C THR A 125 -2.08 -39.62 -12.75
N GLN A 126 -2.99 -38.68 -13.03
CA GLN A 126 -4.14 -38.33 -12.16
C GLN A 126 -5.01 -39.53 -11.77
N ASN A 127 -5.33 -40.41 -12.72
CA ASN A 127 -6.17 -41.61 -12.44
C ASN A 127 -5.50 -42.58 -11.47
N GLN A 128 -4.17 -42.59 -11.40
CA GLN A 128 -3.43 -43.41 -10.45
C GLN A 128 -3.46 -42.79 -9.03
N ALA A 129 -3.59 -41.46 -8.94
CA ALA A 129 -3.64 -40.78 -7.65
C ALA A 129 -4.81 -41.27 -6.79
N GLN A 130 -6.01 -41.40 -7.36
CA GLN A 130 -7.17 -41.91 -6.62
C GLN A 130 -6.92 -43.33 -6.12
N GLY A 131 -6.38 -44.23 -6.97
CA GLY A 131 -6.06 -45.60 -6.56
C GLY A 131 -5.01 -45.68 -5.43
N LEU A 132 -4.06 -44.75 -5.39
CA LEU A 132 -3.09 -44.64 -4.30
C LEU A 132 -3.74 -44.14 -2.98
N LEU A 133 -4.63 -43.15 -3.06
CA LEU A 133 -5.37 -42.65 -1.90
C LEU A 133 -6.31 -43.73 -1.33
N ASP A 134 -7.03 -44.47 -2.21
CA ASP A 134 -7.89 -45.58 -1.83
C ASP A 134 -7.09 -46.72 -1.21
N ALA A 135 -5.85 -46.92 -1.63
CA ALA A 135 -4.91 -47.89 -1.07
C ALA A 135 -4.22 -47.42 0.23
N ASN A 136 -4.60 -46.27 0.79
CA ASN A 136 -4.13 -45.70 2.06
C ASN A 136 -2.84 -44.85 1.99
N VAL A 137 -2.38 -44.45 0.79
CA VAL A 137 -1.31 -43.39 0.68
C VAL A 137 -1.87 -42.05 1.14
N SER A 138 -1.11 -41.32 1.94
CA SER A 138 -1.58 -40.10 2.60
C SER A 138 -1.70 -38.90 1.63
N THR A 139 -0.65 -38.66 0.82
CA THR A 139 -0.61 -37.57 -0.16
C THR A 139 0.00 -38.04 -1.49
N VAL A 140 -0.52 -37.50 -2.58
CA VAL A 140 -0.05 -37.82 -3.93
C VAL A 140 0.07 -36.54 -4.74
N ILE A 141 1.22 -36.31 -5.39
CA ILE A 141 1.35 -35.33 -6.47
C ILE A 141 1.28 -36.08 -7.78
N ALA A 142 0.36 -35.67 -8.63
CA ALA A 142 0.17 -36.31 -9.92
C ALA A 142 -0.22 -35.27 -11.00
N THR A 143 -0.09 -35.64 -12.27
CA THR A 143 -0.37 -34.80 -13.43
C THR A 143 -1.72 -35.12 -14.03
N SER A 144 -2.50 -34.10 -14.35
CA SER A 144 -3.80 -34.27 -15.03
C SER A 144 -3.67 -34.53 -16.52
N GLN A 145 -2.55 -34.16 -17.14
CA GLN A 145 -2.34 -34.19 -18.60
C GLN A 145 -0.87 -34.45 -18.94
N ALA A 146 -0.59 -34.55 -20.24
CA ALA A 146 0.78 -34.68 -20.76
C ALA A 146 1.54 -33.34 -20.56
N ILE A 147 2.67 -33.41 -19.90
CA ILE A 147 3.50 -32.28 -19.53
C ILE A 147 4.78 -32.21 -20.38
N ASP A 148 5.31 -30.96 -20.53
CA ASP A 148 6.61 -30.75 -21.14
C ASP A 148 7.71 -31.31 -20.22
N ASP A 149 8.61 -32.11 -20.74
CA ASP A 149 9.70 -32.82 -20.04
C ASP A 149 10.67 -31.82 -19.32
N ARG A 150 10.90 -30.66 -19.91
CA ARG A 150 11.73 -29.58 -19.28
C ARG A 150 11.01 -28.96 -18.10
N VAL A 151 9.73 -28.68 -18.24
CA VAL A 151 8.92 -28.07 -17.16
C VAL A 151 8.71 -29.07 -16.03
N ALA A 152 8.58 -30.36 -16.34
CA ALA A 152 8.53 -31.45 -15.36
C ALA A 152 9.80 -31.45 -14.46
N ALA A 153 10.97 -31.42 -15.12
CA ALA A 153 12.26 -31.34 -14.40
C ALA A 153 12.38 -30.06 -13.55
N GLU A 154 11.84 -28.96 -14.02
CA GLU A 154 11.86 -27.69 -13.30
C GLU A 154 10.92 -27.72 -12.08
N PHE A 155 9.69 -28.15 -12.24
CA PHE A 155 8.72 -28.27 -11.13
C PHE A 155 9.25 -29.16 -10.02
N ALA A 156 9.73 -30.36 -10.36
CA ALA A 156 10.32 -31.27 -9.40
C ALA A 156 11.53 -30.67 -8.69
N SER A 157 12.43 -30.01 -9.42
CA SER A 157 13.59 -29.33 -8.82
C SER A 157 13.19 -28.25 -7.80
N ARG A 158 12.16 -27.42 -8.10
CA ARG A 158 11.66 -26.38 -7.20
C ARG A 158 10.99 -26.98 -5.95
N PHE A 159 10.16 -28.00 -6.17
CA PHE A 159 9.52 -28.73 -5.08
C PHE A 159 10.55 -29.28 -4.08
N TYR A 160 11.55 -30.03 -4.58
CA TYR A 160 12.56 -30.61 -3.69
C TYR A 160 13.50 -29.58 -3.05
N ARG A 161 13.71 -28.45 -3.72
CA ARG A 161 14.48 -27.33 -3.14
C ARG A 161 13.76 -26.73 -1.94
N SER A 162 12.46 -26.51 -2.06
CA SER A 162 11.63 -26.01 -0.99
C SER A 162 11.49 -27.01 0.16
N LEU A 163 11.24 -28.29 -0.17
CA LEU A 163 11.19 -29.36 0.84
C LEU A 163 12.52 -29.52 1.60
N ALA A 164 13.66 -29.49 0.88
CA ALA A 164 15.00 -29.52 1.49
C ALA A 164 15.26 -28.30 2.37
N GLY A 165 14.56 -27.22 2.09
CA GLY A 165 14.52 -25.98 2.88
C GLY A 165 13.67 -26.06 4.14
N GLY A 166 12.95 -27.14 4.39
CA GLY A 166 12.08 -27.32 5.54
C GLY A 166 10.64 -26.89 5.33
N ALA A 167 10.22 -26.57 4.08
CA ALA A 167 8.81 -26.38 3.76
C ALA A 167 8.04 -27.70 3.96
N SER A 168 6.76 -27.62 4.30
CA SER A 168 5.87 -28.77 4.25
C SER A 168 5.63 -29.22 2.81
N ILE A 169 5.13 -30.44 2.60
CA ILE A 169 4.72 -30.92 1.29
C ILE A 169 3.77 -29.93 0.60
N GLN A 170 2.77 -29.41 1.33
CA GLN A 170 1.84 -28.41 0.82
C GLN A 170 2.57 -27.10 0.47
N GLY A 171 3.45 -26.62 1.34
CA GLY A 171 4.25 -25.42 1.10
C GLY A 171 5.15 -25.55 -0.11
N ALA A 172 5.89 -26.66 -0.21
CA ALA A 172 6.78 -26.96 -1.32
C ALA A 172 6.04 -27.07 -2.67
N TYR A 173 4.85 -27.67 -2.65
CA TYR A 173 3.98 -27.74 -3.82
C TYR A 173 3.51 -26.34 -4.26
N ASN A 174 3.02 -25.53 -3.32
CA ASN A 174 2.54 -24.17 -3.63
C ASN A 174 3.66 -23.27 -4.17
N GLU A 175 4.84 -23.32 -3.56
CA GLU A 175 6.01 -22.55 -4.03
C GLU A 175 6.43 -22.98 -5.44
N ALA A 176 6.47 -24.28 -5.72
CA ALA A 176 6.79 -24.79 -7.04
C ALA A 176 5.72 -24.39 -8.07
N LYS A 177 4.42 -24.53 -7.73
CA LYS A 177 3.28 -24.12 -8.58
C LYS A 177 3.36 -22.65 -8.95
N TYR A 178 3.45 -21.77 -7.96
CA TYR A 178 3.47 -20.32 -8.18
C TYR A 178 4.73 -19.86 -8.92
N ALA A 179 5.86 -20.52 -8.71
CA ALA A 179 7.09 -20.20 -9.43
C ALA A 179 6.98 -20.57 -10.93
N ILE A 180 6.42 -21.73 -11.24
CA ILE A 180 6.16 -22.13 -12.64
C ILE A 180 5.13 -21.19 -13.27
N GLN A 181 4.03 -20.87 -12.59
CA GLN A 181 3.04 -19.91 -13.08
C GLN A 181 3.64 -18.51 -13.30
N ALA A 182 4.54 -18.07 -12.44
CA ALA A 182 5.22 -16.79 -12.58
C ALA A 182 6.15 -16.75 -13.81
N GLU A 183 6.76 -17.86 -14.16
CA GLU A 183 7.69 -17.94 -15.32
C GLU A 183 6.98 -18.17 -16.64
N HIS A 184 5.92 -18.96 -16.64
CA HIS A 184 5.20 -19.37 -17.86
C HIS A 184 3.84 -18.68 -18.03
N GLY A 185 3.33 -17.97 -17.01
CA GLY A 185 1.99 -17.35 -16.97
C GLY A 185 0.89 -18.35 -16.57
N GLU A 186 -0.29 -17.84 -16.23
CA GLU A 186 -1.43 -18.70 -15.83
C GLU A 186 -2.03 -19.49 -16.99
N ASP A 187 -1.88 -18.98 -18.22
CA ASP A 187 -2.41 -19.58 -19.47
C ASP A 187 -1.33 -20.30 -20.31
N ALA A 188 -0.22 -20.67 -19.71
CA ALA A 188 0.94 -21.09 -20.46
C ALA A 188 0.72 -22.41 -21.21
N ARG A 189 0.58 -22.32 -22.51
CA ARG A 189 0.62 -23.45 -23.44
C ARG A 189 1.95 -24.22 -23.37
N ASP A 190 3.01 -23.53 -22.90
CA ASP A 190 4.36 -24.05 -22.77
C ASP A 190 4.54 -25.07 -21.62
N LEU A 191 3.51 -25.29 -20.79
CA LEU A 191 3.51 -26.31 -19.73
C LEU A 191 3.24 -27.72 -20.28
N TYR A 192 2.70 -27.82 -21.49
CA TYR A 192 2.25 -29.04 -22.10
C TYR A 192 3.16 -29.45 -23.26
N VAL A 193 3.09 -30.71 -23.63
CA VAL A 193 3.83 -31.24 -24.80
C VAL A 193 3.47 -30.44 -26.05
N GLU A 194 4.46 -30.03 -26.84
CA GLU A 194 4.29 -29.24 -28.05
C GLU A 194 3.30 -29.91 -29.03
N GLY A 195 2.25 -29.20 -29.44
CA GLY A 195 1.19 -29.70 -30.31
C GLY A 195 0.00 -30.34 -29.60
N TYR A 196 0.01 -30.47 -28.29
CA TYR A 196 -1.15 -30.98 -27.55
C TYR A 196 -2.11 -29.84 -27.19
N THR A 197 -3.36 -29.92 -27.62
CA THR A 197 -4.45 -29.02 -27.22
C THR A 197 -5.46 -29.85 -26.43
N PRO A 198 -5.60 -29.59 -25.11
CA PRO A 198 -6.57 -30.35 -24.32
C PRO A 198 -8.01 -30.06 -24.80
N PRO A 199 -8.86 -31.08 -24.92
CA PRO A 199 -10.23 -30.95 -25.47
C PRO A 199 -11.18 -30.13 -24.54
N ASP A 200 -10.96 -30.16 -23.25
CA ASP A 200 -11.69 -29.36 -22.24
C ASP A 200 -10.73 -28.80 -21.22
N LEU A 201 -10.75 -27.47 -21.00
CA LEU A 201 -9.88 -26.78 -20.04
C LEU A 201 -10.59 -26.75 -18.67
N PRO A 202 -10.11 -27.49 -17.65
CA PRO A 202 -10.61 -27.32 -16.28
C PRO A 202 -10.36 -25.91 -15.77
N GLU A 203 -11.12 -25.47 -14.77
CA GLU A 203 -10.97 -24.15 -14.12
C GLU A 203 -9.54 -23.94 -13.58
N ASP A 204 -8.87 -24.99 -13.08
CA ASP A 204 -7.43 -24.96 -12.73
C ASP A 204 -6.60 -25.60 -13.85
N ARG A 205 -5.97 -24.75 -14.65
CA ARG A 205 -5.15 -25.14 -15.81
C ARG A 205 -3.75 -25.62 -15.45
N PHE A 206 -3.39 -25.67 -14.19
CA PHE A 206 -2.08 -26.12 -13.78
C PHE A 206 -1.99 -27.66 -13.81
N PRO A 207 -1.00 -28.26 -14.52
CA PRO A 207 -1.04 -29.71 -14.76
C PRO A 207 -0.76 -30.57 -13.52
N TRP A 208 -0.03 -30.11 -12.54
CA TRP A 208 0.22 -30.86 -11.30
C TRP A 208 -0.83 -30.55 -10.26
N HIS A 209 -1.32 -31.60 -9.56
CA HIS A 209 -2.27 -31.47 -8.47
C HIS A 209 -1.77 -32.23 -7.24
N LEU A 210 -1.95 -31.63 -6.06
CA LEU A 210 -1.70 -32.29 -4.79
C LEU A 210 -3.00 -32.87 -4.27
N TYR A 211 -3.09 -34.19 -4.27
CA TYR A 211 -4.22 -34.97 -3.77
C TYR A 211 -3.94 -35.39 -2.33
N LYS A 212 -4.95 -35.33 -1.48
CA LYS A 212 -4.89 -35.69 -0.07
C LYS A 212 -5.96 -36.72 0.23
N ARG A 213 -5.60 -37.76 0.99
CA ARG A 213 -6.59 -38.71 1.47
C ARG A 213 -7.47 -38.06 2.54
N GLU A 214 -8.78 -38.31 2.50
CA GLU A 214 -9.73 -37.82 3.49
C GLU A 214 -9.31 -38.30 4.90
N GLY A 215 -9.25 -37.39 5.85
CA GLY A 215 -8.77 -37.65 7.22
C GLY A 215 -7.25 -37.76 7.39
N ALA A 216 -6.44 -37.50 6.36
CA ALA A 216 -4.97 -37.45 6.43
C ALA A 216 -4.41 -36.09 5.98
N GLU A 217 -5.18 -35.01 6.14
CA GLU A 217 -4.78 -33.65 5.72
C GLU A 217 -3.47 -33.21 6.36
N LEU A 218 -3.20 -33.65 7.58
CA LEU A 218 -1.96 -33.36 8.30
C LEU A 218 -0.70 -33.95 7.65
N ALA A 219 -0.83 -35.01 6.84
CA ALA A 219 0.32 -35.56 6.13
C ALA A 219 0.90 -34.58 5.09
N ALA A 220 0.10 -33.68 4.54
CA ALA A 220 0.59 -32.62 3.65
C ALA A 220 1.42 -31.55 4.38
N GLU A 221 1.33 -31.49 5.71
CA GLU A 221 2.16 -30.63 6.54
C GLU A 221 3.50 -31.30 6.96
N TRP A 222 3.71 -32.55 6.54
CA TRP A 222 4.99 -33.24 6.76
C TRP A 222 6.14 -32.45 6.10
N ASN A 223 7.27 -32.40 6.77
CA ASN A 223 8.48 -31.71 6.37
C ASN A 223 9.71 -32.45 6.91
N LEU A 224 10.93 -32.06 6.51
CA LEU A 224 12.15 -32.62 7.06
C LEU A 224 12.33 -32.17 8.51
N PRO A 225 12.32 -33.10 9.52
CA PRO A 225 12.11 -32.76 10.91
C PRO A 225 13.05 -31.70 11.50
N GLU A 226 14.31 -31.67 11.10
CA GLU A 226 15.30 -30.72 11.64
C GLU A 226 15.46 -29.44 10.82
N ALA A 227 14.91 -29.37 9.58
CA ALA A 227 14.96 -28.18 8.75
C ALA A 227 13.91 -27.13 9.12
N VAL A 228 12.90 -27.52 9.92
CA VAL A 228 11.74 -26.68 10.27
C VAL A 228 12.10 -25.49 11.13
N GLY A 229 13.17 -25.58 11.91
CA GLY A 229 13.57 -24.56 12.89
C GLY A 229 14.40 -23.42 12.32
N ASP A 230 15.10 -23.60 11.19
CA ASP A 230 16.01 -22.59 10.65
C ASP A 230 15.87 -22.42 9.13
N PRO A 231 15.13 -21.40 8.66
CA PRO A 231 14.99 -21.11 7.25
C PRO A 231 16.31 -20.67 6.58
N LEU A 232 17.33 -20.33 7.35
CA LEU A 232 18.68 -19.99 6.87
C LEU A 232 19.65 -21.17 6.90
N PHE A 233 19.14 -22.34 7.30
CA PHE A 233 19.92 -23.55 7.42
C PHE A 233 20.70 -23.86 6.11
N GLY A 234 22.01 -24.05 6.25
CA GLY A 234 22.90 -24.38 5.15
C GLY A 234 23.34 -23.21 4.28
N LEU A 235 22.90 -21.99 4.55
CA LEU A 235 23.50 -20.81 3.95
C LEU A 235 24.84 -20.47 4.64
N PRO A 236 25.78 -19.81 3.94
CA PRO A 236 26.99 -19.32 4.57
C PRO A 236 26.65 -18.44 5.79
N PRO A 237 27.34 -18.62 6.91
CA PRO A 237 27.13 -17.80 8.08
C PRO A 237 27.48 -16.33 7.78
N ILE A 238 26.72 -15.44 8.39
CA ILE A 238 27.01 -14.01 8.34
C ILE A 238 28.31 -13.76 9.09
N PRO A 239 29.26 -12.98 8.52
CA PRO A 239 30.46 -12.56 9.25
C PRO A 239 30.04 -11.76 10.49
N ALA A 240 30.59 -12.12 11.66
CA ALA A 240 30.33 -11.37 12.88
C ALA A 240 30.85 -9.93 12.75
N GLY A 241 29.97 -8.97 12.97
CA GLY A 241 30.27 -7.54 12.96
C GLY A 241 29.92 -6.87 14.29
N ASP A 242 30.02 -5.56 14.36
CA ASP A 242 29.53 -4.79 15.50
C ASP A 242 28.00 -4.79 15.49
N LEU A 243 27.41 -5.18 16.59
CA LEU A 243 25.96 -5.21 16.74
C LEU A 243 25.42 -3.79 16.95
N PRO A 244 24.35 -3.38 16.26
CA PRO A 244 23.73 -2.08 16.44
C PRO A 244 23.24 -1.86 17.88
N PRO A 245 23.00 -0.59 18.29
CA PRO A 245 22.48 -0.32 19.65
C PRO A 245 21.09 -0.92 19.90
N SER A 246 20.26 -1.00 18.90
CA SER A 246 18.93 -1.63 18.93
C SER A 246 18.85 -2.79 17.93
N PRO A 247 18.21 -3.92 18.29
CA PRO A 247 17.99 -5.01 17.34
C PRO A 247 16.87 -4.70 16.35
N PHE A 248 16.10 -3.64 16.58
CA PHE A 248 15.01 -3.19 15.73
C PHE A 248 15.31 -1.82 15.14
N ARG A 249 14.75 -1.57 13.98
CA ARG A 249 14.92 -0.30 13.27
C ARG A 249 13.55 0.28 12.99
N HIS A 250 13.46 1.59 13.02
CA HIS A 250 12.29 2.29 12.51
C HIS A 250 12.12 2.04 10.99
N LEU A 251 11.54 2.96 10.27
CA LEU A 251 11.24 2.82 8.84
C LEU A 251 12.47 2.72 7.91
N SER A 252 13.68 2.71 8.46
CA SER A 252 14.91 2.55 7.68
C SER A 252 15.15 1.09 7.29
N TRP A 253 15.64 0.88 6.08
CA TRP A 253 15.99 -0.45 5.59
C TRP A 253 17.19 -1.05 6.34
N PHE A 254 17.26 -2.38 6.41
CA PHE A 254 18.38 -3.10 7.01
C PHE A 254 19.53 -3.14 6.00
N ALA A 255 20.61 -2.41 6.29
CA ALA A 255 21.83 -2.41 5.51
C ALA A 255 22.70 -3.62 5.92
N ARG A 256 23.86 -3.78 5.25
CA ARG A 256 24.77 -4.91 5.47
C ARG A 256 25.20 -5.09 6.94
N GLU A 257 25.47 -4.01 7.63
CA GLU A 257 25.88 -4.01 9.05
C GLU A 257 24.78 -4.49 10.00
N HIS A 258 23.55 -4.56 9.55
CA HIS A 258 22.40 -5.03 10.32
C HIS A 258 22.04 -6.51 10.05
N ALA A 259 22.88 -7.22 9.30
CA ALA A 259 22.59 -8.58 8.85
C ALA A 259 22.26 -9.55 9.99
N GLU A 260 22.96 -9.44 11.14
CA GLU A 260 22.76 -10.32 12.28
C GLU A 260 21.43 -10.11 13.01
N VAL A 261 20.80 -8.93 12.85
CA VAL A 261 19.50 -8.60 13.44
C VAL A 261 18.37 -8.62 12.41
N PHE A 262 18.62 -9.10 11.19
CA PHE A 262 17.64 -9.21 10.11
C PHE A 262 17.04 -10.59 10.05
N PHE A 263 15.77 -10.72 10.43
CA PHE A 263 15.02 -11.98 10.54
C PHE A 263 13.76 -11.97 9.66
N GLY A 264 13.17 -13.16 9.51
CA GLY A 264 11.85 -13.36 8.94
C GLY A 264 11.80 -13.49 7.41
N ARG A 265 12.97 -13.50 6.75
CA ARG A 265 13.11 -13.61 5.28
C ARG A 265 14.02 -14.76 4.85
N GLY A 266 14.17 -15.75 5.69
CA GLY A 266 15.14 -16.82 5.47
C GLY A 266 14.91 -17.61 4.19
N TYR A 267 13.65 -17.86 3.80
CA TYR A 267 13.31 -18.61 2.59
C TYR A 267 13.65 -17.82 1.32
N GLU A 268 13.27 -16.56 1.29
CA GLU A 268 13.52 -15.68 0.15
C GLU A 268 15.02 -15.42 -0.03
N ILE A 269 15.75 -15.25 1.07
CA ILE A 269 17.23 -15.13 1.04
C ILE A 269 17.86 -16.40 0.48
N ARG A 270 17.35 -17.58 0.88
CA ARG A 270 17.83 -18.87 0.39
C ARG A 270 17.58 -19.04 -1.10
N ASP A 271 16.35 -18.79 -1.57
CA ASP A 271 16.02 -18.92 -3.00
C ASP A 271 16.89 -17.96 -3.84
N LEU A 272 17.00 -16.70 -3.40
CA LEU A 272 17.84 -15.73 -4.08
C LEU A 272 19.32 -16.14 -4.09
N TYR A 273 19.85 -16.59 -2.94
CA TYR A 273 21.21 -17.09 -2.83
C TYR A 273 21.48 -18.27 -3.77
N GLN A 274 20.57 -19.25 -3.80
CA GLN A 274 20.69 -20.41 -4.68
C GLN A 274 20.68 -20.03 -6.15
N ARG A 275 19.82 -19.12 -6.58
CA ARG A 275 19.79 -18.61 -7.96
C ARG A 275 21.09 -17.89 -8.34
N VAL A 276 21.70 -17.18 -7.40
CA VAL A 276 22.97 -16.49 -7.62
C VAL A 276 24.12 -17.48 -7.81
N ILE A 277 24.23 -18.51 -6.97
CA ILE A 277 25.35 -19.48 -7.04
C ILE A 277 25.16 -20.54 -8.13
N ASP A 278 23.94 -20.74 -8.61
CA ASP A 278 23.63 -21.70 -9.66
C ASP A 278 24.11 -21.19 -11.03
N ARG A 279 25.14 -21.84 -11.58
CA ARG A 279 25.75 -21.48 -12.87
C ARG A 279 24.79 -21.68 -14.05
N ASP A 280 23.86 -22.61 -13.94
CA ASP A 280 22.91 -22.95 -14.99
C ASP A 280 21.67 -22.03 -14.98
N SER A 281 21.45 -21.27 -13.91
CA SER A 281 20.37 -20.30 -13.85
C SER A 281 20.66 -19.05 -14.70
N ALA A 282 19.58 -18.32 -15.07
CA ALA A 282 19.69 -17.13 -15.90
C ALA A 282 20.66 -16.08 -15.31
N PRO A 283 21.39 -15.32 -16.16
CA PRO A 283 22.38 -14.34 -15.70
C PRO A 283 21.76 -13.09 -15.11
N ILE A 284 20.51 -12.80 -15.44
CA ILE A 284 19.75 -11.68 -14.90
C ILE A 284 18.65 -12.23 -14.00
N ILE A 285 18.57 -11.73 -12.78
CA ILE A 285 17.54 -12.07 -11.82
C ILE A 285 16.67 -10.82 -11.61
N LEU A 286 15.40 -10.92 -11.96
CA LEU A 286 14.40 -9.90 -11.69
C LEU A 286 13.87 -10.12 -10.27
N PHE A 287 14.29 -9.28 -9.35
CA PHE A 287 13.87 -9.31 -7.95
C PHE A 287 12.87 -8.19 -7.68
N TYR A 288 11.59 -8.53 -7.62
CA TYR A 288 10.52 -7.54 -7.59
C TYR A 288 9.48 -7.82 -6.50
N GLY A 289 8.69 -6.80 -6.15
CA GLY A 289 7.65 -6.88 -5.13
C GLY A 289 7.05 -5.51 -4.85
N GLN A 290 5.98 -5.47 -4.08
CA GLN A 290 5.33 -4.22 -3.68
C GLN A 290 6.32 -3.26 -2.98
N SER A 291 5.96 -1.97 -2.93
CA SER A 291 6.68 -1.01 -2.09
C SER A 291 6.58 -1.43 -0.62
N GLY A 292 7.69 -1.29 0.14
CA GLY A 292 7.68 -1.61 1.57
C GLY A 292 7.78 -3.07 1.96
N VAL A 293 7.81 -4.03 1.02
CA VAL A 293 7.96 -5.46 1.39
C VAL A 293 9.35 -5.85 1.90
N GLY A 294 10.35 -4.97 1.77
CA GLY A 294 11.71 -5.19 2.28
C GLY A 294 12.72 -5.67 1.25
N LYS A 295 12.54 -5.38 -0.07
CA LYS A 295 13.48 -5.78 -1.13
C LYS A 295 14.92 -5.37 -0.84
N SER A 296 15.17 -4.09 -0.58
CA SER A 296 16.50 -3.56 -0.28
C SER A 296 17.15 -4.22 0.95
N SER A 297 16.34 -4.53 1.98
CA SER A 297 16.82 -5.23 3.19
C SER A 297 17.20 -6.67 2.90
N VAL A 298 16.41 -7.40 2.10
CA VAL A 298 16.74 -8.78 1.68
C VAL A 298 18.04 -8.80 0.88
N LEU A 299 18.23 -7.84 -0.02
CA LEU A 299 19.46 -7.73 -0.81
C LEU A 299 20.67 -7.40 0.07
N ALA A 300 20.58 -6.33 0.88
CA ALA A 300 21.73 -5.81 1.61
C ALA A 300 22.05 -6.59 2.89
N ALA A 301 21.08 -6.82 3.76
CA ALA A 301 21.30 -7.54 5.01
C ALA A 301 21.19 -9.07 4.84
N GLY A 302 20.33 -9.52 3.93
CA GLY A 302 20.10 -10.95 3.71
C GLY A 302 21.15 -11.62 2.80
N LEU A 303 21.31 -11.11 1.59
CA LEU A 303 22.09 -11.76 0.54
C LEU A 303 23.57 -11.40 0.56
N ILE A 304 23.90 -10.11 0.54
CA ILE A 304 25.29 -9.63 0.37
C ILE A 304 26.27 -10.27 1.36
N PRO A 305 26.02 -10.29 2.69
CA PRO A 305 26.98 -10.84 3.65
C PRO A 305 27.30 -12.32 3.43
N ARG A 306 26.38 -13.05 2.81
CA ARG A 306 26.54 -14.49 2.51
C ARG A 306 27.33 -14.76 1.23
N LEU A 307 27.37 -13.78 0.31
CA LEU A 307 28.09 -13.88 -0.96
C LEU A 307 29.55 -13.40 -0.88
N GLU A 308 29.88 -12.47 0.00
CA GLU A 308 31.19 -11.77 0.06
C GLU A 308 32.41 -12.71 0.14
N LYS A 309 32.28 -13.89 0.73
CA LYS A 309 33.38 -14.87 0.80
C LYS A 309 33.67 -15.50 -0.56
N SER A 310 32.64 -15.74 -1.37
CA SER A 310 32.72 -16.49 -2.63
C SER A 310 32.57 -15.61 -3.87
N HIS A 311 32.00 -14.43 -3.76
CA HIS A 311 31.71 -13.51 -4.86
C HIS A 311 32.22 -12.11 -4.52
N GLU A 312 32.53 -11.33 -5.52
CA GLU A 312 32.59 -9.87 -5.42
C GLU A 312 31.18 -9.31 -5.60
N VAL A 313 30.76 -8.37 -4.76
CA VAL A 313 29.38 -7.86 -4.79
C VAL A 313 29.37 -6.34 -4.82
N HIS A 314 28.73 -5.77 -5.83
CA HIS A 314 28.51 -4.33 -5.94
C HIS A 314 27.01 -4.06 -5.79
N TYR A 315 26.64 -3.31 -4.75
CA TYR A 315 25.27 -2.83 -4.53
C TYR A 315 25.16 -1.39 -5.00
N LEU A 316 24.34 -1.16 -5.98
CA LEU A 316 24.22 0.11 -6.70
C LEU A 316 22.75 0.59 -6.67
N ARG A 317 22.59 1.90 -6.65
CA ARG A 317 21.35 2.59 -6.95
C ARG A 317 21.59 3.54 -8.10
N ARG A 318 20.55 3.83 -8.89
CA ARG A 318 20.64 4.74 -10.02
C ARG A 318 21.14 6.12 -9.57
N ASP A 319 22.19 6.62 -10.19
CA ASP A 319 22.58 8.02 -10.13
C ASP A 319 21.72 8.82 -11.11
N GLY A 320 20.92 9.76 -10.62
CA GLY A 320 20.01 10.55 -11.44
C GLY A 320 20.68 11.38 -12.53
N LYS A 321 21.95 11.74 -12.37
CA LYS A 321 22.74 12.49 -13.38
C LYS A 321 23.39 11.58 -14.42
N LYS A 322 23.83 10.39 -14.03
CA LYS A 322 24.56 9.44 -14.88
C LYS A 322 23.66 8.38 -15.53
N GLY A 323 22.45 8.20 -14.99
CA GLY A 323 21.52 7.15 -15.40
C GLY A 323 21.99 5.75 -15.03
N LEU A 324 21.20 4.72 -15.36
CA LEU A 324 21.50 3.31 -15.05
C LEU A 324 22.81 2.85 -15.67
N LEU A 325 23.04 3.18 -16.94
CA LEU A 325 24.24 2.77 -17.67
C LEU A 325 25.50 3.45 -17.13
N GLY A 326 25.43 4.74 -16.83
CA GLY A 326 26.53 5.50 -16.24
C GLY A 326 26.88 5.02 -14.84
N THR A 327 25.87 4.69 -14.02
CA THR A 327 26.04 4.09 -12.70
C THR A 327 26.77 2.75 -12.80
N LEU A 328 26.39 1.90 -13.75
CA LEU A 328 27.02 0.60 -13.97
C LEU A 328 28.47 0.75 -14.46
N LYS A 329 28.74 1.68 -15.39
CA LYS A 329 30.08 1.97 -15.88
C LYS A 329 31.03 2.41 -14.77
N GLU A 330 30.61 3.35 -13.95
CA GLU A 330 31.42 3.88 -12.85
C GLU A 330 31.80 2.81 -11.81
N ALA A 331 30.87 1.88 -11.54
CA ALA A 331 31.08 0.78 -10.61
C ALA A 331 32.11 -0.27 -11.13
N LEU A 332 32.22 -0.40 -12.46
CA LEU A 332 33.04 -1.45 -13.10
C LEU A 332 34.43 -0.97 -13.51
N SER A 333 34.57 0.23 -14.01
CA SER A 333 35.87 0.73 -14.51
C SER A 333 35.94 2.25 -14.49
N LYS A 334 37.13 2.75 -14.18
CA LYS A 334 37.52 4.15 -14.38
C LYS A 334 38.19 4.38 -15.76
N ASP A 335 38.33 3.34 -16.57
CA ASP A 335 39.01 3.39 -17.85
C ASP A 335 37.96 3.60 -18.95
N GLU A 336 37.99 4.77 -19.59
CA GLU A 336 37.00 5.19 -20.60
C GLU A 336 37.08 4.39 -21.92
N GLY A 337 38.15 3.60 -22.11
CA GLY A 337 38.39 2.83 -23.34
C GLY A 337 37.77 1.44 -23.38
N MET A 338 37.25 0.89 -22.26
CA MET A 338 36.72 -0.45 -22.16
C MET A 338 35.20 -0.49 -22.26
N THR A 339 34.68 -1.51 -22.94
CA THR A 339 33.27 -1.81 -22.91
C THR A 339 32.86 -2.32 -21.52
N ILE A 340 31.55 -2.23 -21.17
CA ILE A 340 31.05 -2.75 -19.89
C ILE A 340 31.30 -4.26 -19.74
N ALA A 341 31.16 -5.01 -20.82
CA ALA A 341 31.43 -6.45 -20.81
C ALA A 341 32.91 -6.77 -20.51
N GLU A 342 33.81 -6.04 -21.13
CA GLU A 342 35.27 -6.20 -20.89
C GLU A 342 35.62 -5.78 -19.46
N SER A 343 35.03 -4.68 -18.96
CA SER A 343 35.24 -4.18 -17.59
C SER A 343 34.77 -5.19 -16.56
N TRP A 344 33.61 -5.80 -16.79
CA TRP A 344 33.05 -6.85 -15.91
C TRP A 344 33.99 -8.07 -15.85
N LEU A 345 34.37 -8.59 -17.00
CA LEU A 345 35.33 -9.73 -17.09
C LEU A 345 36.71 -9.39 -16.51
N ALA A 346 37.18 -8.16 -16.67
CA ALA A 346 38.43 -7.71 -16.08
C ALA A 346 38.37 -7.69 -14.55
N GLN A 347 37.22 -7.25 -13.99
CA GLN A 347 37.00 -7.24 -12.55
C GLN A 347 36.93 -8.66 -11.98
N GLU A 348 36.23 -9.58 -12.64
CA GLU A 348 36.21 -11.00 -12.25
C GLU A 348 37.59 -11.65 -12.28
N ARG A 349 38.41 -11.35 -13.29
CA ARG A 349 39.80 -11.84 -13.39
C ARG A 349 40.64 -11.27 -12.28
N LYS A 350 40.49 -9.98 -11.95
CA LYS A 350 41.24 -9.28 -10.91
C LYS A 350 40.93 -9.83 -9.50
N SER A 351 39.69 -10.04 -9.21
CA SER A 351 39.26 -10.56 -7.90
C SER A 351 39.34 -12.08 -7.77
N ALA A 352 39.51 -12.79 -8.90
CA ALA A 352 39.39 -14.25 -9.01
C ALA A 352 38.04 -14.79 -8.46
N LYS A 353 37.00 -13.98 -8.45
CA LYS A 353 35.65 -14.28 -7.99
C LYS A 353 34.62 -13.86 -9.03
N PRO A 354 33.49 -14.57 -9.17
CA PRO A 354 32.36 -14.06 -9.94
C PRO A 354 31.87 -12.74 -9.36
N LEU A 355 31.52 -11.79 -10.22
CA LEU A 355 31.02 -10.47 -9.83
C LEU A 355 29.50 -10.43 -9.85
N ILE A 356 28.89 -10.13 -8.72
CA ILE A 356 27.45 -9.91 -8.60
C ILE A 356 27.19 -8.41 -8.55
N ILE A 357 26.39 -7.92 -9.48
CA ILE A 357 25.94 -6.53 -9.48
C ILE A 357 24.46 -6.53 -9.10
N ILE A 358 24.15 -5.73 -8.11
CA ILE A 358 22.78 -5.49 -7.64
C ILE A 358 22.45 -4.05 -8.00
N LEU A 359 21.52 -3.85 -8.93
CA LEU A 359 20.90 -2.55 -9.22
C LEU A 359 19.54 -2.52 -8.53
N ASP A 360 19.42 -1.76 -7.46
CA ASP A 360 18.18 -1.61 -6.71
C ASP A 360 17.45 -0.34 -7.15
N GLN A 361 16.11 -0.38 -7.13
CA GLN A 361 15.22 0.72 -7.50
C GLN A 361 15.32 1.11 -8.99
N VAL A 362 15.43 0.13 -9.89
CA VAL A 362 15.51 0.34 -11.35
C VAL A 362 14.33 1.13 -11.90
N GLU A 363 13.16 1.02 -11.25
CA GLU A 363 11.97 1.80 -11.61
C GLU A 363 12.16 3.32 -11.55
N GLU A 364 13.18 3.81 -10.90
CA GLU A 364 13.46 5.25 -10.87
C GLU A 364 13.78 5.82 -12.26
N ALA A 365 14.31 5.01 -13.17
CA ALA A 365 14.54 5.43 -14.55
C ALA A 365 13.23 5.71 -15.31
N PHE A 366 12.12 5.07 -14.91
CA PHE A 366 10.79 5.30 -15.49
C PHE A 366 10.02 6.40 -14.75
N THR A 367 10.18 6.47 -13.43
CA THR A 367 9.41 7.42 -12.60
C THR A 367 10.05 8.79 -12.49
N ARG A 368 11.37 8.87 -12.76
CA ARG A 368 12.19 10.09 -12.68
C ARG A 368 13.16 10.15 -13.86
N PRO A 369 12.64 10.21 -15.11
CA PRO A 369 13.50 10.30 -16.28
C PRO A 369 14.35 11.58 -16.22
N ASN A 370 15.63 11.44 -16.60
CA ASN A 370 16.50 12.61 -16.73
C ASN A 370 16.35 13.21 -18.13
N PRO A 371 15.92 14.48 -18.27
CA PRO A 371 15.79 15.13 -19.57
C PRO A 371 17.12 15.19 -20.36
N ASP A 372 18.27 15.22 -19.66
CA ASP A 372 19.60 15.23 -20.27
C ASP A 372 20.04 13.84 -20.80
N LEU A 373 19.28 12.79 -20.48
CA LEU A 373 19.54 11.40 -20.88
C LEU A 373 18.31 10.76 -21.56
N PRO A 374 17.86 11.27 -22.70
CA PRO A 374 16.60 10.83 -23.33
C PRO A 374 16.60 9.37 -23.77
N HIS A 375 17.77 8.74 -23.96
CA HIS A 375 17.94 7.34 -24.37
C HIS A 375 18.42 6.42 -23.24
N GLU A 376 18.36 6.85 -21.97
CA GLU A 376 18.88 6.10 -20.82
C GLU A 376 18.46 4.64 -20.80
N LEU A 377 17.17 4.38 -20.96
CA LEU A 377 16.62 3.02 -20.92
C LEU A 377 17.05 2.18 -22.12
N GLU A 378 17.02 2.76 -23.32
CA GLU A 378 17.41 2.06 -24.55
C GLU A 378 18.86 1.63 -24.51
N ASP A 379 19.74 2.55 -24.11
CA ASP A 379 21.18 2.32 -23.98
C ASP A 379 21.48 1.26 -22.91
N PHE A 380 20.78 1.30 -21.77
CA PHE A 380 20.95 0.33 -20.70
C PHE A 380 20.56 -1.08 -21.14
N TRP A 381 19.35 -1.24 -21.72
CA TRP A 381 18.91 -2.56 -22.19
C TRP A 381 19.74 -3.07 -23.36
N GLY A 382 20.22 -2.17 -24.22
CA GLY A 382 21.15 -2.49 -25.29
C GLY A 382 22.47 -3.03 -24.77
N ALA A 383 23.03 -2.41 -23.73
CA ALA A 383 24.25 -2.87 -23.09
C ALA A 383 24.08 -4.26 -22.42
N LEU A 384 22.96 -4.52 -21.73
CA LEU A 384 22.69 -5.83 -21.13
C LEU A 384 22.62 -6.95 -22.19
N LYS A 385 22.04 -6.66 -23.35
CA LYS A 385 22.05 -7.61 -24.49
C LYS A 385 23.46 -7.96 -24.93
N ILE A 386 24.34 -6.98 -25.03
CA ILE A 386 25.75 -7.21 -25.45
C ILE A 386 26.48 -8.06 -24.40
N ILE A 387 26.26 -7.78 -23.09
CA ILE A 387 26.92 -8.48 -21.99
C ILE A 387 26.50 -9.94 -21.90
N PHE A 388 25.20 -10.22 -22.00
CA PHE A 388 24.64 -11.53 -21.58
C PHE A 388 24.23 -12.46 -22.74
N ASN A 389 24.09 -11.96 -23.98
CA ASN A 389 23.71 -12.80 -25.11
C ASN A 389 24.86 -13.41 -25.87
N ASN A 390 26.12 -13.09 -25.53
CA ASN A 390 27.29 -13.67 -26.18
C ASN A 390 27.87 -14.83 -25.33
N PRO A 391 27.64 -16.11 -25.69
CA PRO A 391 28.05 -17.25 -24.87
C PRO A 391 29.57 -17.32 -24.62
N GLY A 392 30.40 -16.86 -25.60
CA GLY A 392 31.87 -16.91 -25.53
C GLY A 392 32.51 -15.84 -24.60
N HIS A 393 31.76 -14.82 -24.27
CA HIS A 393 32.26 -13.67 -23.49
C HIS A 393 31.33 -13.29 -22.33
N ARG A 394 30.48 -14.22 -21.92
CA ARG A 394 29.53 -13.98 -20.82
C ARG A 394 30.24 -14.02 -19.47
N PRO A 395 30.00 -13.03 -18.58
CA PRO A 395 30.48 -13.07 -17.20
C PRO A 395 30.04 -14.30 -16.43
N GLN A 396 30.84 -14.77 -15.46
CA GLN A 396 30.44 -15.83 -14.54
C GLN A 396 29.46 -15.33 -13.47
N GLY A 397 29.54 -14.05 -13.16
CA GLY A 397 28.65 -13.40 -12.21
C GLY A 397 27.27 -13.11 -12.78
N LYS A 398 26.45 -12.45 -12.00
CA LYS A 398 25.03 -12.19 -12.31
C LYS A 398 24.64 -10.76 -12.02
N LEU A 399 23.61 -10.31 -12.72
CA LEU A 399 22.94 -9.04 -12.48
C LEU A 399 21.61 -9.27 -11.75
N ILE A 400 21.40 -8.61 -10.64
CA ILE A 400 20.13 -8.60 -9.94
C ILE A 400 19.51 -7.21 -10.14
N LEU A 401 18.31 -7.17 -10.71
CA LEU A 401 17.53 -5.95 -10.89
C LEU A 401 16.42 -5.92 -9.83
N GLY A 402 16.54 -5.00 -8.87
CA GLY A 402 15.56 -4.77 -7.82
C GLY A 402 14.57 -3.67 -8.24
N PHE A 403 13.25 -3.94 -8.24
CA PHE A 403 12.24 -2.96 -8.66
C PHE A 403 10.85 -3.26 -8.10
N ARG A 404 9.91 -2.33 -8.27
CA ARG A 404 8.52 -2.49 -7.86
C ARG A 404 7.74 -3.32 -8.87
N LYS A 405 6.83 -4.19 -8.38
CA LYS A 405 6.07 -5.14 -9.20
C LYS A 405 5.28 -4.49 -10.36
N GLU A 406 4.87 -3.25 -10.20
CA GLU A 406 4.10 -2.50 -11.20
C GLU A 406 4.87 -2.32 -12.52
N TRP A 407 6.21 -2.40 -12.47
CA TRP A 407 7.10 -2.26 -13.63
C TRP A 407 7.55 -3.58 -14.25
N LEU A 408 7.05 -4.71 -13.75
CA LEU A 408 7.48 -6.03 -14.23
C LEU A 408 7.23 -6.21 -15.74
N ALA A 409 6.01 -5.90 -16.18
CA ALA A 409 5.64 -6.08 -17.59
C ALA A 409 6.53 -5.27 -18.55
N GLU A 410 6.85 -4.02 -18.16
CA GLU A 410 7.70 -3.15 -18.98
C GLU A 410 9.14 -3.65 -19.03
N ILE A 411 9.73 -4.02 -17.89
CA ILE A 411 11.10 -4.52 -17.79
C ILE A 411 11.25 -5.84 -18.53
N GLU A 412 10.30 -6.76 -18.38
CA GLU A 412 10.32 -8.03 -19.10
C GLU A 412 10.22 -7.87 -20.60
N LYS A 413 9.33 -6.99 -21.07
CA LYS A 413 9.21 -6.69 -22.49
C LYS A 413 10.56 -6.27 -23.06
N GLN A 414 11.29 -5.37 -22.37
CA GLN A 414 12.62 -4.93 -22.80
C GLN A 414 13.63 -6.07 -22.93
N LEU A 415 13.62 -7.02 -22.00
CA LEU A 415 14.52 -8.19 -22.01
C LEU A 415 14.08 -9.23 -23.05
N ARG A 416 12.78 -9.52 -23.17
CA ARG A 416 12.22 -10.46 -24.16
C ARG A 416 12.45 -10.00 -25.59
N ASP A 417 12.20 -8.73 -25.89
CA ASP A 417 12.42 -8.14 -27.22
C ASP A 417 13.89 -8.25 -27.65
N ARG A 418 14.82 -8.27 -26.67
CA ARG A 418 16.25 -8.43 -26.90
C ARG A 418 16.75 -9.88 -26.77
N LYS A 419 15.85 -10.82 -26.47
CA LYS A 419 16.16 -12.25 -26.24
C LYS A 419 17.23 -12.45 -25.14
N THR A 420 17.27 -11.57 -24.14
CA THR A 420 18.21 -11.65 -23.03
C THR A 420 17.63 -12.56 -21.93
N PRO A 421 18.33 -13.62 -21.51
CA PRO A 421 17.80 -14.59 -20.55
C PRO A 421 17.72 -14.00 -19.14
N PHE A 422 16.59 -14.21 -18.47
CA PHE A 422 16.34 -13.78 -17.10
C PHE A 422 15.51 -14.79 -16.31
N SER A 423 15.59 -14.73 -15.02
CA SER A 423 14.68 -15.42 -14.08
C SER A 423 13.95 -14.43 -13.19
N ARG A 424 12.80 -14.82 -12.66
CA ARG A 424 11.93 -13.98 -11.82
C ARG A 424 11.97 -14.45 -10.38
N LEU A 425 11.98 -13.51 -9.44
CA LEU A 425 11.79 -13.77 -8.02
C LEU A 425 10.89 -12.68 -7.43
N LEU A 426 9.67 -13.04 -7.13
CA LEU A 426 8.72 -12.17 -6.44
C LEU A 426 9.00 -12.20 -4.93
N LEU A 427 9.18 -11.02 -4.34
CA LEU A 427 9.17 -10.87 -2.90
C LEU A 427 7.75 -10.48 -2.44
N GLU A 428 7.10 -11.40 -1.77
CA GLU A 428 5.77 -11.20 -1.22
C GLU A 428 5.79 -10.53 0.16
N ARG A 429 4.60 -10.26 0.69
CA ARG A 429 4.42 -9.78 2.06
C ARG A 429 5.03 -10.78 3.05
N LEU A 430 5.46 -10.29 4.22
CA LEU A 430 5.94 -11.15 5.31
C LEU A 430 4.90 -12.19 5.68
N THR A 431 5.33 -13.44 5.71
CA THR A 431 4.47 -14.54 6.15
C THR A 431 4.28 -14.50 7.67
N ARG A 432 3.25 -15.18 8.19
CA ARG A 432 3.04 -15.36 9.63
C ARG A 432 4.30 -15.84 10.33
N ARG A 433 4.96 -16.86 9.78
CA ARG A 433 6.21 -17.39 10.27
C ARG A 433 7.32 -16.33 10.26
N GLY A 434 7.46 -15.57 9.20
CA GLY A 434 8.47 -14.50 9.10
C GLY A 434 8.27 -13.40 10.14
N ILE A 435 7.03 -13.06 10.48
CA ILE A 435 6.73 -12.11 11.56
C ILE A 435 7.18 -12.70 12.91
N ILE A 436 6.80 -13.94 13.21
CA ILE A 436 7.19 -14.64 14.45
C ILE A 436 8.72 -14.74 14.58
N GLU A 437 9.43 -15.05 13.49
CA GLU A 437 10.89 -15.07 13.45
C GLU A 437 11.50 -13.68 13.69
N SER A 438 10.89 -12.61 13.16
CA SER A 438 11.36 -11.24 13.38
C SER A 438 11.19 -10.77 14.82
N VAL A 439 10.11 -11.17 15.48
CA VAL A 439 9.86 -10.85 16.91
C VAL A 439 10.82 -11.61 17.82
N ASN A 440 10.95 -12.92 17.60
CA ASN A 440 11.70 -13.82 18.48
C ASN A 440 13.21 -13.89 18.17
N GLY A 441 13.63 -13.51 16.97
CA GLY A 441 15.01 -13.68 16.50
C GLY A 441 16.07 -13.09 17.42
N PRO A 442 15.95 -11.84 17.87
CA PRO A 442 16.91 -11.24 18.79
C PRO A 442 17.04 -11.95 20.15
N ALA A 443 15.96 -12.61 20.61
CA ALA A 443 15.93 -13.35 21.85
C ALA A 443 16.45 -14.81 21.71
N LYS A 444 16.44 -15.38 20.50
CA LYS A 444 16.84 -16.77 20.24
C LYS A 444 18.33 -16.95 19.97
N SER A 445 18.99 -16.01 19.29
CA SER A 445 20.42 -16.05 19.00
C SER A 445 21.24 -15.79 20.26
N GLU A 446 22.16 -16.68 20.59
CA GLU A 446 23.00 -16.61 21.83
C GLU A 446 23.74 -15.26 21.90
N ARG A 447 24.38 -14.84 20.81
CA ARG A 447 25.13 -13.58 20.75
C ARG A 447 24.21 -12.35 20.94
N LEU A 448 23.02 -12.36 20.32
CA LEU A 448 22.06 -11.26 20.44
C LEU A 448 21.43 -11.24 21.83
N ARG A 449 21.11 -12.40 22.38
CA ARG A 449 20.61 -12.55 23.76
C ARG A 449 21.59 -11.99 24.78
N GLN A 450 22.88 -12.24 24.61
CA GLN A 450 23.91 -11.68 25.48
C GLN A 450 24.01 -10.15 25.36
N LYS A 451 23.85 -9.61 24.14
CA LYS A 451 23.93 -8.16 23.88
C LYS A 451 22.70 -7.41 24.32
N TYR A 452 21.52 -7.88 23.90
CA TYR A 452 20.25 -7.14 24.07
C TYR A 452 19.44 -7.59 25.28
N ARG A 453 19.69 -8.77 25.81
CA ARG A 453 19.00 -9.40 26.97
C ARG A 453 17.47 -9.37 26.83
N LEU A 454 16.97 -9.29 25.58
CA LEU A 454 15.55 -9.25 25.29
C LEU A 454 14.89 -10.58 25.68
N VAL A 455 13.81 -10.49 26.43
CA VAL A 455 12.88 -11.58 26.72
C VAL A 455 11.58 -11.33 25.95
N VAL A 456 11.03 -12.37 25.35
CA VAL A 456 9.75 -12.31 24.65
C VAL A 456 8.81 -13.31 25.32
N GLU A 457 7.65 -12.84 25.78
CA GLU A 457 6.63 -13.67 26.42
C GLU A 457 6.08 -14.71 25.44
N ASP A 458 5.90 -15.93 25.91
CA ASP A 458 5.39 -17.04 25.09
C ASP A 458 4.01 -16.73 24.49
N GLY A 459 3.86 -17.01 23.18
CA GLY A 459 2.64 -16.77 22.43
C GLY A 459 2.44 -15.30 21.99
N LEU A 460 3.29 -14.36 22.39
CA LEU A 460 3.17 -12.97 21.99
C LEU A 460 3.47 -12.76 20.49
N ALA A 461 4.50 -13.43 19.99
CA ALA A 461 4.89 -13.31 18.58
C ALA A 461 3.79 -13.80 17.64
N GLU A 462 3.06 -14.84 18.02
CA GLU A 462 1.90 -15.36 17.31
C GLU A 462 0.75 -14.36 17.30
N ILE A 463 0.44 -13.74 18.44
CA ILE A 463 -0.59 -12.70 18.56
C ILE A 463 -0.25 -11.49 17.66
N ILE A 464 1.01 -11.06 17.67
CA ILE A 464 1.47 -9.96 16.80
C ILE A 464 1.31 -10.34 15.34
N ALA A 465 1.70 -11.57 14.98
CA ALA A 465 1.63 -12.05 13.60
C ALA A 465 0.17 -12.11 13.10
N ASP A 466 -0.73 -12.67 13.89
CA ASP A 466 -2.15 -12.77 13.55
C ASP A 466 -2.76 -11.38 13.35
N ASN A 467 -2.54 -10.45 14.26
CA ASN A 467 -3.06 -9.09 14.17
C ASN A 467 -2.50 -8.29 12.96
N LEU A 468 -1.21 -8.44 12.63
CA LEU A 468 -0.63 -7.75 11.47
C LEU A 468 -1.10 -8.34 10.13
N GLN A 469 -1.58 -9.58 10.12
CA GLN A 469 -2.13 -10.23 8.93
C GLN A 469 -3.62 -9.96 8.71
N GLU A 470 -4.36 -9.50 9.71
CA GLU A 470 -5.77 -9.08 9.57
C GLU A 470 -5.92 -7.97 8.53
N ASP A 471 -4.98 -7.03 8.50
CA ASP A 471 -4.96 -5.97 7.50
C ASP A 471 -4.33 -6.49 6.18
N ARG A 472 -5.18 -6.67 5.17
CA ARG A 472 -4.77 -7.17 3.85
C ARG A 472 -4.17 -6.10 2.94
N GLU A 473 -4.35 -4.82 3.24
CA GLU A 473 -3.95 -3.71 2.37
C GLU A 473 -2.61 -3.08 2.79
N SER A 474 -2.32 -3.00 4.07
CA SER A 474 -1.12 -2.36 4.59
C SER A 474 0.16 -3.18 4.37
N ALA A 475 1.27 -2.49 4.18
CA ALA A 475 2.60 -3.09 4.13
C ALA A 475 3.01 -3.57 5.53
N ILE A 476 3.04 -4.88 5.75
CA ILE A 476 3.34 -5.50 7.06
C ILE A 476 4.73 -5.11 7.59
N ALA A 477 5.77 -5.13 6.74
CA ALA A 477 7.14 -4.94 7.21
C ALA A 477 7.38 -3.56 7.85
N PRO A 478 6.94 -2.42 7.28
CA PRO A 478 7.04 -1.12 7.92
C PRO A 478 6.24 -1.03 9.23
N ALA A 479 5.00 -1.53 9.26
CA ALA A 479 4.18 -1.53 10.47
C ALA A 479 4.83 -2.34 11.60
N MET A 480 5.36 -3.52 11.27
CA MET A 480 6.12 -4.35 12.21
C MET A 480 7.38 -3.65 12.73
N GLN A 481 8.14 -2.99 11.86
CA GLN A 481 9.34 -2.25 12.28
C GLN A 481 8.98 -1.15 13.29
N ILE A 482 7.94 -0.37 13.01
CA ILE A 482 7.46 0.68 13.94
C ILE A 482 7.07 0.06 15.27
N LEU A 483 6.25 -0.99 15.23
CA LEU A 483 5.78 -1.67 16.45
C LEU A 483 6.94 -2.19 17.29
N LEU A 484 7.84 -2.97 16.69
CA LEU A 484 8.94 -3.59 17.42
C LEU A 484 9.95 -2.57 17.95
N THR A 485 10.17 -1.47 17.23
CA THR A 485 11.02 -0.38 17.73
C THR A 485 10.37 0.32 18.93
N LYS A 486 9.07 0.65 18.85
CA LYS A 486 8.35 1.24 19.99
C LYS A 486 8.28 0.30 21.19
N MET A 487 8.10 -1.00 20.95
CA MET A 487 8.17 -2.00 22.03
C MET A 487 9.56 -2.01 22.66
N TRP A 488 10.61 -1.98 21.85
CA TRP A 488 11.99 -1.95 22.33
C TRP A 488 12.30 -0.70 23.15
N GLU A 489 11.98 0.48 22.64
CA GLU A 489 12.17 1.75 23.33
C GLU A 489 11.46 1.72 24.70
N ARG A 490 10.20 1.29 24.71
CA ARG A 490 9.41 1.27 25.94
C ARG A 490 9.88 0.20 26.94
N ALA A 491 10.27 -0.98 26.45
CA ALA A 491 10.80 -2.04 27.29
C ALA A 491 12.13 -1.63 27.93
N THR A 492 13.02 -1.00 27.16
CA THR A 492 14.31 -0.49 27.66
C THR A 492 14.17 0.71 28.59
N GLU A 493 13.14 1.54 28.43
CA GLU A 493 12.81 2.61 29.40
C GLU A 493 12.34 2.04 30.73
N LEU A 494 11.57 0.94 30.71
CA LEU A 494 11.04 0.31 31.91
C LEU A 494 12.10 -0.53 32.63
N GLU A 495 12.82 -1.38 31.89
CA GLU A 495 13.85 -2.27 32.40
C GLU A 495 15.09 -2.27 31.48
N PRO A 496 16.05 -1.36 31.67
CA PRO A 496 17.20 -1.23 30.77
C PRO A 496 18.08 -2.49 30.68
N ASP A 497 18.20 -3.23 31.78
CA ASP A 497 19.06 -4.40 31.86
C ASP A 497 18.40 -5.71 31.34
N HIS A 498 17.07 -5.77 31.37
CA HIS A 498 16.28 -6.94 30.96
C HIS A 498 14.99 -6.53 30.25
N PRO A 499 15.09 -5.91 29.07
CA PRO A 499 13.90 -5.49 28.33
C PRO A 499 13.01 -6.67 28.00
N GLU A 500 11.72 -6.57 28.32
CA GLU A 500 10.73 -7.62 28.11
C GLU A 500 9.65 -7.17 27.14
N PHE A 501 9.37 -8.01 26.16
CA PHE A 501 8.19 -7.91 25.31
C PHE A 501 7.09 -8.79 25.90
N ASN A 502 6.10 -8.18 26.52
CA ASN A 502 4.95 -8.86 27.09
C ASN A 502 3.63 -8.38 26.45
N LYS A 503 2.56 -9.14 26.69
CA LYS A 503 1.22 -8.87 26.13
C LYS A 503 0.65 -7.54 26.58
N ASP A 504 0.92 -7.10 27.80
CA ASP A 504 0.41 -5.82 28.31
C ASP A 504 1.04 -4.62 27.61
N LEU A 505 2.36 -4.66 27.38
CA LEU A 505 3.07 -3.66 26.59
C LEU A 505 2.51 -3.60 25.17
N TYR A 506 2.35 -4.76 24.54
CA TYR A 506 1.77 -4.86 23.20
C TYR A 506 0.36 -4.29 23.16
N GLN A 507 -0.54 -4.69 24.06
CA GLN A 507 -1.92 -4.18 24.10
C GLN A 507 -1.97 -2.65 24.35
N THR A 508 -1.08 -2.13 25.17
CA THR A 508 -0.96 -0.69 25.41
C THR A 508 -0.59 0.08 24.14
N LEU A 509 0.34 -0.46 23.34
CA LEU A 509 0.74 0.13 22.08
C LEU A 509 -0.35 -0.06 21.01
N LYS A 510 -0.99 -1.24 20.95
CA LYS A 510 -2.08 -1.52 20.01
C LYS A 510 -3.25 -0.55 20.17
N LYS A 511 -3.63 -0.19 21.41
CA LYS A 511 -4.68 0.81 21.68
C LYS A 511 -4.34 2.21 21.16
N LYS A 512 -3.05 2.53 21.00
CA LYS A 512 -2.61 3.82 20.43
C LYS A 512 -2.54 3.81 18.91
N GLY A 513 -2.77 2.66 18.28
CA GLY A 513 -2.61 2.43 16.85
C GLY A 513 -1.21 1.94 16.49
N ILE A 514 -1.16 0.90 15.67
CA ILE A 514 0.08 0.24 15.23
C ILE A 514 0.26 0.28 13.71
N LEU A 515 -0.74 0.79 12.99
CA LEU A 515 -0.69 0.92 11.54
C LEU A 515 0.21 2.10 11.11
N LEU A 516 0.61 2.10 9.87
CA LEU A 516 1.46 3.16 9.32
C LEU A 516 0.77 4.53 9.31
N GLN A 517 -0.55 4.55 9.11
CA GLN A 517 -1.35 5.76 9.22
C GLN A 517 -1.35 6.31 10.64
N ASP A 518 -1.59 5.45 11.64
CA ASP A 518 -1.54 5.83 13.06
C ASP A 518 -0.16 6.39 13.44
N PHE A 519 0.91 5.79 12.88
CA PHE A 519 2.27 6.30 13.08
C PHE A 519 2.40 7.74 12.56
N LEU A 520 2.00 8.00 11.32
CA LEU A 520 2.09 9.34 10.73
C LEU A 520 1.30 10.37 11.55
N GLU A 521 0.07 10.03 11.96
CA GLU A 521 -0.76 10.89 12.80
C GLU A 521 -0.15 11.16 14.18
N GLN A 522 0.43 10.12 14.82
CA GLN A 522 1.12 10.26 16.11
C GLN A 522 2.37 11.14 15.99
N GLN A 523 3.14 11.02 14.90
CA GLN A 523 4.33 11.85 14.69
C GLN A 523 3.95 13.30 14.40
N LEU A 524 2.90 13.53 13.61
CA LEU A 524 2.36 14.88 13.39
C LEU A 524 1.83 15.50 14.70
N ALA A 525 1.16 14.72 15.54
CA ALA A 525 0.73 15.19 16.86
C ALA A 525 1.92 15.47 17.83
N SER A 526 3.01 14.71 17.69
CA SER A 526 4.24 14.94 18.45
C SER A 526 4.95 16.21 17.96
N LEU A 527 4.97 16.44 16.66
CA LEU A 527 5.48 17.67 16.05
C LEU A 527 4.63 18.88 16.46
N GLU A 528 3.30 18.73 16.56
CA GLU A 528 2.39 19.78 17.00
C GLU A 528 2.65 20.23 18.45
N LYS A 529 3.00 19.29 19.33
CA LYS A 529 3.40 19.60 20.71
C LYS A 529 4.71 20.40 20.78
N GLN A 530 5.63 20.16 19.84
CA GLN A 530 6.91 20.86 19.76
C GLN A 530 6.77 22.21 19.06
N ASN A 531 5.96 22.28 18.02
CA ASN A 531 5.75 23.46 17.19
C ASN A 531 4.32 23.48 16.60
N SER A 532 3.37 23.94 17.41
CA SER A 532 1.96 23.98 17.03
C SER A 532 1.66 24.90 15.84
N GLU A 533 2.42 25.96 15.65
CA GLU A 533 2.24 26.92 14.57
C GLU A 533 2.53 26.29 13.22
N VAL A 534 3.64 25.57 13.10
CA VAL A 534 4.06 24.86 11.87
C VAL A 534 3.05 23.79 11.47
N VAL A 535 2.48 23.09 12.44
CA VAL A 535 1.49 22.05 12.14
C VAL A 535 0.13 22.68 11.84
N ASN A 536 -0.34 23.65 12.60
CA ASN A 536 -1.67 24.24 12.44
C ASN A 536 -1.77 25.17 11.24
N SER A 537 -0.69 25.84 10.84
CA SER A 537 -0.65 26.55 9.55
C SER A 537 -0.77 25.63 8.34
N GLY A 538 -0.35 24.36 8.47
CA GLY A 538 -0.26 23.38 7.42
C GLY A 538 1.16 23.21 6.83
N LEU A 539 2.13 23.99 7.29
CA LEU A 539 3.49 24.00 6.75
C LEU A 539 4.16 22.61 6.87
N ALA A 540 4.01 21.93 8.01
CA ALA A 540 4.57 20.60 8.20
C ALA A 540 4.06 19.60 7.15
N LEU A 541 2.78 19.64 6.86
CA LEU A 541 2.17 18.71 5.90
C LEU A 541 2.52 19.09 4.45
N ASP A 542 2.60 20.39 4.11
CA ASP A 542 3.10 20.85 2.81
C ASP A 542 4.57 20.44 2.61
N PHE A 543 5.37 20.57 3.67
CA PHE A 543 6.77 20.18 3.66
C PHE A 543 6.97 18.68 3.43
N LEU A 544 6.18 17.83 4.07
CA LEU A 544 6.21 16.38 3.83
C LEU A 544 5.68 16.02 2.43
N ASP A 545 4.59 16.67 1.96
CA ASP A 545 4.08 16.47 0.61
C ASP A 545 5.10 16.88 -0.45
N PHE A 546 5.88 17.93 -0.23
CA PHE A 546 6.95 18.34 -1.14
C PHE A 546 8.03 17.26 -1.33
N HIS A 547 8.17 16.33 -0.39
CA HIS A 547 9.03 15.14 -0.51
C HIS A 547 8.32 13.97 -1.19
N THR A 548 7.18 14.19 -1.88
CA THR A 548 6.47 13.16 -2.63
C THR A 548 6.41 13.49 -4.11
N THR A 549 6.42 12.46 -4.96
CA THR A 549 6.14 12.62 -6.39
C THR A 549 4.63 12.63 -6.66
N PRO A 550 4.18 13.08 -7.84
CA PRO A 550 2.78 12.93 -8.26
C PRO A 550 2.28 11.48 -8.24
N LEU A 551 3.16 10.51 -8.41
CA LEU A 551 2.86 9.07 -8.38
C LEU A 551 2.80 8.47 -6.97
N GLY A 552 2.90 9.30 -5.92
CA GLY A 552 2.85 8.84 -4.52
C GLY A 552 4.10 8.07 -4.09
N THR A 553 5.27 8.44 -4.57
CA THR A 553 6.55 7.91 -4.12
C THR A 553 7.36 8.99 -3.41
N SER A 554 8.32 8.62 -2.57
CA SER A 554 9.16 9.61 -1.91
C SER A 554 10.16 10.23 -2.89
N GLU A 555 10.46 11.49 -2.72
CA GLU A 555 11.38 12.25 -3.57
C GLU A 555 12.47 12.92 -2.72
N GLU A 556 13.70 12.87 -3.24
CA GLU A 556 14.82 13.51 -2.59
C GLU A 556 14.81 15.03 -2.83
N ARG A 557 15.05 15.81 -1.77
CA ARG A 557 15.16 17.26 -1.82
C ARG A 557 16.47 17.70 -1.19
N THR A 558 17.25 18.44 -1.97
CA THR A 558 18.49 19.06 -1.45
C THR A 558 18.15 20.29 -0.63
N GLU A 559 19.06 20.66 0.27
CA GLU A 559 18.91 21.85 1.11
C GLU A 559 18.67 23.12 0.28
N GLU A 560 19.39 23.26 -0.85
CA GLU A 560 19.20 24.38 -1.78
C GLU A 560 17.77 24.46 -2.33
N VAL A 561 17.19 23.30 -2.71
CA VAL A 561 15.83 23.20 -3.22
C VAL A 561 14.81 23.54 -2.12
N LEU A 562 15.06 23.08 -0.89
CA LEU A 562 14.20 23.40 0.26
C LEU A 562 14.25 24.89 0.58
N GLN A 563 15.44 25.50 0.70
CA GLN A 563 15.59 26.91 0.97
C GLN A 563 14.96 27.80 -0.12
N LYS A 564 15.06 27.41 -1.39
CA LYS A 564 14.41 28.11 -2.50
C LYS A 564 12.89 28.07 -2.41
N ASN A 565 12.31 26.89 -2.16
CA ASN A 565 10.86 26.69 -2.17
C ASN A 565 10.19 27.17 -0.87
N TYR A 566 10.93 27.29 0.23
CA TYR A 566 10.43 27.78 1.52
C TYR A 566 11.11 29.11 1.93
N ARG A 567 11.45 29.96 0.94
CA ARG A 567 12.16 31.23 1.15
C ARG A 567 11.48 32.18 2.15
N TYR A 568 10.17 32.08 2.31
CA TYR A 568 9.40 32.87 3.27
C TYR A 568 9.46 32.32 4.70
N GLN A 569 9.82 31.04 4.86
CA GLN A 569 9.89 30.32 6.13
C GLN A 569 11.31 29.82 6.43
N SER A 570 12.35 30.43 5.84
CA SER A 570 13.75 29.97 5.92
C SER A 570 14.26 29.75 7.34
N GLN A 571 13.80 30.55 8.30
CA GLN A 571 14.19 30.39 9.72
C GLN A 571 13.56 29.17 10.40
N VAL A 572 12.47 28.64 9.85
CA VAL A 572 11.71 27.54 10.44
C VAL A 572 12.06 26.20 9.78
N ILE A 573 12.55 26.23 8.54
CA ILE A 573 12.78 25.00 7.76
C ILE A 573 13.87 24.12 8.34
N ASP A 574 15.03 24.67 8.72
CA ASP A 574 16.12 23.84 9.27
C ASP A 574 15.75 23.16 10.59
N PRO A 575 15.11 23.84 11.57
CA PRO A 575 14.53 23.18 12.73
C PRO A 575 13.47 22.12 12.35
N LEU A 576 12.61 22.41 11.37
CA LEU A 576 11.57 21.46 10.93
C LEU A 576 12.17 20.21 10.31
N VAL A 577 13.21 20.36 9.46
CA VAL A 577 13.97 19.21 8.92
C VAL A 577 14.47 18.34 10.07
N GLN A 578 15.14 18.95 11.06
CA GLN A 578 15.67 18.18 12.18
C GLN A 578 14.57 17.50 12.99
N GLN A 579 13.49 18.20 13.31
CA GLN A 579 12.33 17.62 14.01
C GLN A 579 11.71 16.47 13.22
N CYS A 580 11.56 16.60 11.90
CA CYS A 580 11.04 15.52 11.06
C CYS A 580 12.00 14.31 10.99
N VAL A 581 13.32 14.54 11.05
CA VAL A 581 14.32 13.46 11.12
C VAL A 581 14.25 12.76 12.48
N ASP A 582 14.20 13.51 13.57
CA ASP A 582 14.11 12.97 14.94
C ASP A 582 12.81 12.18 15.15
N LEU A 583 11.73 12.56 14.45
CA LEU A 583 10.45 11.87 14.45
C LEU A 583 10.34 10.76 13.39
N TYR A 584 11.44 10.40 12.73
CA TYR A 584 11.47 9.37 11.68
C TYR A 584 10.49 9.58 10.52
N LEU A 585 10.11 10.83 10.25
CA LEU A 585 9.33 11.21 9.08
C LEU A 585 10.22 11.40 7.86
N LEU A 586 11.42 11.92 8.07
CA LEU A 586 12.45 12.11 7.04
C LEU A 586 13.73 11.36 7.40
N GLU A 587 14.55 11.06 6.38
CA GLU A 587 15.94 10.62 6.53
C GLU A 587 16.88 11.56 5.78
N ARG A 588 18.10 11.73 6.30
CA ARG A 588 19.18 12.46 5.62
C ARG A 588 19.98 11.51 4.73
N LEU A 589 20.31 11.95 3.54
CA LEU A 589 21.04 11.16 2.54
C LEU A 589 22.48 11.68 2.38
N GLY A 590 23.46 10.85 2.72
CA GLY A 590 24.88 11.03 2.38
C GLY A 590 25.49 12.38 2.79
N LYS A 591 26.56 12.78 2.05
CA LYS A 591 27.29 14.04 2.27
C LYS A 591 26.58 15.29 1.71
N ALA A 592 25.51 15.14 0.97
CA ALA A 592 24.87 16.21 0.18
C ALA A 592 23.75 16.96 0.92
N ALA A 593 23.59 16.81 2.23
CA ALA A 593 22.54 17.46 3.04
C ALA A 593 21.13 17.37 2.42
N ALA A 594 20.86 16.31 1.66
CA ALA A 594 19.56 16.05 1.07
C ALA A 594 18.66 15.26 2.04
N THR A 595 17.36 15.45 1.92
CA THR A 595 16.34 14.72 2.70
C THR A 595 15.32 14.05 1.80
N ARG A 596 14.73 12.97 2.30
CA ARG A 596 13.56 12.31 1.71
C ARG A 596 12.68 11.72 2.81
N LEU A 597 11.47 11.30 2.48
CA LEU A 597 10.66 10.53 3.43
C LEU A 597 11.42 9.28 3.87
N SER A 598 11.38 8.97 5.16
CA SER A 598 12.08 7.83 5.75
C SER A 598 11.66 6.49 5.14
N HIS A 599 10.47 6.44 4.54
CA HIS A 599 9.98 5.28 3.83
C HIS A 599 8.97 5.67 2.74
N ASP A 600 9.06 5.01 1.57
CA ASP A 600 8.18 5.25 0.42
C ASP A 600 6.69 5.03 0.72
N THR A 601 6.36 4.11 1.64
CA THR A 601 4.97 3.85 2.02
C THR A 601 4.31 4.99 2.78
N LEU A 602 5.07 5.96 3.28
CA LEU A 602 4.52 7.20 3.86
C LEU A 602 3.99 8.15 2.80
N ALA A 603 4.53 8.12 1.58
CA ALA A 603 4.18 9.08 0.54
C ALA A 603 2.69 9.07 0.15
N PRO A 604 2.03 7.91 -0.08
CA PRO A 604 0.59 7.88 -0.32
C PRO A 604 -0.23 8.44 0.84
N LEU A 605 0.16 8.14 2.09
CA LEU A 605 -0.53 8.60 3.29
C LEU A 605 -0.37 10.12 3.48
N VAL A 606 0.84 10.64 3.29
CA VAL A 606 1.11 12.09 3.31
C VAL A 606 0.26 12.79 2.26
N LYS A 607 0.20 12.25 1.03
CA LYS A 607 -0.60 12.80 -0.06
C LYS A 607 -2.09 12.78 0.26
N GLN A 608 -2.59 11.70 0.82
CA GLN A 608 -3.98 11.59 1.27
C GLN A 608 -4.31 12.63 2.33
N LEU A 609 -3.48 12.74 3.38
CA LEU A 609 -3.66 13.75 4.42
C LEU A 609 -3.58 15.17 3.86
N PHE A 610 -2.65 15.44 2.94
CA PHE A 610 -2.51 16.73 2.29
C PHE A 610 -3.78 17.12 1.51
N THR A 611 -4.33 16.18 0.72
CA THR A 611 -5.53 16.43 -0.09
C THR A 611 -6.80 16.58 0.74
N THR A 612 -6.90 15.89 1.87
CA THR A 612 -8.08 15.92 2.75
C THR A 612 -7.98 16.99 3.86
N SER A 613 -6.80 17.54 4.12
CA SER A 613 -6.56 18.53 5.17
C SER A 613 -7.29 19.85 4.90
N ASP A 614 -7.92 20.38 5.95
CA ASP A 614 -8.58 21.68 5.94
C ASP A 614 -7.71 22.81 6.54
N ARG A 615 -6.43 22.55 6.81
CA ARG A 615 -5.51 23.56 7.32
C ARG A 615 -5.29 24.67 6.30
N PRO A 616 -4.99 25.91 6.77
CA PRO A 616 -4.89 27.08 5.88
C PRO A 616 -3.97 26.88 4.67
N GLY A 617 -2.78 26.33 4.89
CA GLY A 617 -1.80 26.07 3.82
C GLY A 617 -2.32 25.14 2.72
N GLN A 618 -2.95 24.01 3.09
CA GLN A 618 -3.48 23.05 2.13
C GLN A 618 -4.68 23.58 1.36
N ARG A 619 -5.58 24.33 2.03
CA ARG A 619 -6.68 25.01 1.34
C ARG A 619 -6.17 26.00 0.30
N ALA A 620 -5.23 26.83 0.70
CA ALA A 620 -4.60 27.81 -0.18
C ALA A 620 -3.89 27.14 -1.37
N ARG A 621 -3.14 26.07 -1.10
CA ARG A 621 -2.41 25.32 -2.14
C ARG A 621 -3.36 24.73 -3.18
N ARG A 622 -4.47 24.10 -2.77
CA ARG A 622 -5.49 23.56 -3.69
C ARG A 622 -6.11 24.64 -4.57
N ILE A 623 -6.38 25.83 -4.02
CA ILE A 623 -6.88 26.97 -4.80
C ILE A 623 -5.84 27.37 -5.85
N LEU A 624 -4.59 27.56 -5.45
CA LEU A 624 -3.51 27.94 -6.35
C LEU A 624 -3.29 26.91 -7.45
N GLU A 625 -3.17 25.63 -7.12
CA GLU A 625 -2.97 24.54 -8.08
C GLU A 625 -4.09 24.46 -9.11
N SER A 626 -5.34 24.69 -8.69
CA SER A 626 -6.49 24.65 -9.61
C SER A 626 -6.60 25.89 -10.50
N ARG A 627 -6.18 27.07 -10.00
CA ARG A 627 -6.42 28.36 -10.67
C ARG A 627 -5.19 28.90 -11.40
N SER A 628 -3.96 28.46 -11.02
CA SER A 628 -2.74 28.91 -11.68
C SER A 628 -2.51 28.28 -13.06
N VAL A 629 -3.25 27.22 -13.40
CA VAL A 629 -3.10 26.52 -14.69
C VAL A 629 -3.27 27.49 -15.88
N ASP A 630 -4.24 28.40 -15.79
CA ASP A 630 -4.53 29.40 -16.85
C ASP A 630 -3.49 30.54 -16.90
N TRP A 631 -2.59 30.61 -15.92
CA TRP A 631 -1.54 31.62 -15.79
C TRP A 631 -0.14 31.12 -16.21
N LYS A 632 -0.03 29.86 -16.57
CA LYS A 632 1.22 29.25 -17.06
C LYS A 632 1.56 29.81 -18.44
N ASP A 633 2.83 29.69 -18.83
CA ASP A 633 3.35 30.08 -20.15
C ASP A 633 3.12 31.56 -20.49
N GLY A 634 3.09 32.42 -19.48
CA GLY A 634 2.91 33.88 -19.70
C GLY A 634 1.47 34.30 -20.03
N LYS A 635 0.49 33.39 -19.96
CA LYS A 635 -0.93 33.72 -20.17
C LYS A 635 -1.51 34.48 -18.96
N GLU A 636 -2.57 35.22 -19.21
CA GLU A 636 -3.37 35.87 -18.17
C GLU A 636 -4.73 35.16 -18.06
N GLY A 637 -4.99 34.61 -16.90
CA GLY A 637 -6.23 33.94 -16.57
C GLY A 637 -7.20 34.80 -15.76
N THR A 638 -8.22 34.19 -15.19
CA THR A 638 -9.19 34.86 -14.32
C THR A 638 -8.62 35.04 -12.91
N PRO A 639 -8.57 36.29 -12.36
CA PRO A 639 -8.16 36.53 -10.98
C PRO A 639 -9.06 35.80 -9.97
N LEU A 640 -8.52 35.51 -8.78
CA LEU A 640 -9.27 34.95 -7.66
C LEU A 640 -10.36 35.93 -7.19
N ASP A 641 -11.45 35.36 -6.70
CA ASP A 641 -12.42 36.17 -5.99
C ASP A 641 -11.90 36.61 -4.59
N GLU A 642 -12.67 37.48 -3.91
CA GLU A 642 -12.23 38.07 -2.63
C GLU A 642 -12.08 36.98 -1.55
N THR A 643 -12.89 35.91 -1.60
CA THR A 643 -12.88 34.79 -0.65
C THR A 643 -11.69 33.88 -0.85
N ASP A 644 -11.45 33.49 -2.12
CA ASP A 644 -10.32 32.63 -2.49
C ASP A 644 -8.99 33.35 -2.23
N LEU A 645 -8.91 34.65 -2.56
CA LEU A 645 -7.73 35.47 -2.32
C LEU A 645 -7.42 35.59 -0.80
N GLU A 646 -8.45 35.77 0.03
CA GLU A 646 -8.29 35.81 1.47
C GLU A 646 -7.79 34.47 2.05
N LEU A 647 -8.31 33.36 1.53
CA LEU A 647 -7.86 32.02 1.90
C LEU A 647 -6.40 31.79 1.50
N VAL A 648 -6.00 32.20 0.29
CA VAL A 648 -4.63 32.10 -0.20
C VAL A 648 -3.68 32.97 0.62
N GLU A 649 -4.05 34.21 0.91
CA GLU A 649 -3.23 35.13 1.75
C GLU A 649 -3.07 34.59 3.18
N ARG A 650 -4.12 34.02 3.75
CA ARG A 650 -4.13 33.43 5.08
C ARG A 650 -3.30 32.14 5.19
N GLY A 651 -3.26 31.38 4.09
CA GLY A 651 -2.53 30.13 4.00
C GLY A 651 -1.06 30.26 3.63
N LYS A 652 -0.57 31.45 3.32
CA LYS A 652 0.79 31.71 2.82
C LYS A 652 1.89 31.13 3.70
N ASP A 653 1.76 31.28 5.00
CA ASP A 653 2.78 30.81 5.96
C ASP A 653 2.75 29.27 6.16
N GLY A 654 1.67 28.61 5.71
CA GLY A 654 1.46 27.17 5.83
C GLY A 654 1.79 26.36 4.57
N MET A 655 2.49 26.94 3.59
CA MET A 655 2.85 26.28 2.34
C MET A 655 4.18 26.77 1.77
N ARG A 656 4.71 26.04 0.79
CA ARG A 656 5.86 26.45 -0.03
C ARG A 656 5.58 27.75 -0.76
N ALA A 657 6.66 28.48 -1.09
CA ALA A 657 6.58 29.74 -1.82
C ALA A 657 5.85 29.58 -3.17
N TRP A 658 5.16 30.60 -3.56
CA TRP A 658 4.43 30.63 -4.82
C TRP A 658 5.41 30.63 -6.00
N ASP A 659 5.04 29.91 -7.06
CA ASP A 659 5.74 29.98 -8.33
C ASP A 659 5.37 31.25 -9.10
N GLU A 660 6.02 31.47 -10.24
CA GLU A 660 5.82 32.70 -11.03
C GLU A 660 4.38 32.86 -11.54
N ALA A 661 3.70 31.77 -11.88
CA ALA A 661 2.30 31.78 -12.32
C ALA A 661 1.36 32.09 -11.15
N GLU A 662 1.63 31.50 -10.01
CA GLU A 662 0.88 31.72 -8.75
C GLU A 662 1.07 33.14 -8.22
N GLU A 663 2.31 33.67 -8.26
CA GLU A 663 2.58 35.07 -7.87
C GLU A 663 1.80 36.05 -8.76
N ARG A 664 1.81 35.85 -10.09
CA ARG A 664 1.04 36.68 -11.02
C ARG A 664 -0.46 36.61 -10.78
N LEU A 665 -0.99 35.39 -10.56
CA LEU A 665 -2.40 35.20 -10.20
C LEU A 665 -2.79 35.96 -8.95
N VAL A 666 -1.98 35.87 -7.88
CA VAL A 666 -2.26 36.55 -6.60
C VAL A 666 -2.14 38.06 -6.75
N GLU A 667 -1.14 38.55 -7.50
CA GLU A 667 -0.94 39.99 -7.74
C GLU A 667 -2.11 40.59 -8.53
N ALA A 668 -2.50 39.96 -9.62
CA ALA A 668 -3.66 40.38 -10.41
C ALA A 668 -4.97 40.39 -9.59
N SER A 669 -5.10 39.38 -8.71
CA SER A 669 -6.24 39.28 -7.78
C SER A 669 -6.26 40.41 -6.75
N ARG A 670 -5.09 40.81 -6.23
CA ARG A 670 -4.94 41.97 -5.34
C ARG A 670 -5.28 43.26 -6.02
N GLU A 671 -4.79 43.47 -7.26
CA GLU A 671 -5.10 44.64 -8.07
C GLU A 671 -6.60 44.74 -8.35
N GLU A 672 -7.24 43.63 -8.71
CA GLU A 672 -8.69 43.59 -8.95
C GLU A 672 -9.48 43.88 -7.65
N ARG A 673 -9.07 43.35 -6.50
CA ARG A 673 -9.64 43.67 -5.21
C ARG A 673 -9.53 45.16 -4.87
N GLU A 674 -8.35 45.75 -5.11
CA GLU A 674 -8.15 47.18 -4.88
C GLU A 674 -8.97 48.03 -5.84
N ARG A 675 -9.06 47.63 -7.12
CA ARG A 675 -9.90 48.31 -8.11
C ARG A 675 -11.36 48.28 -7.69
N LYS A 676 -11.86 47.12 -7.22
CA LYS A 676 -13.24 47.01 -6.74
C LYS A 676 -13.46 47.84 -5.48
N ARG A 677 -12.48 47.87 -4.56
CA ARG A 677 -12.53 48.71 -3.35
C ARG A 677 -12.54 50.22 -3.71
N LYS A 678 -11.72 50.69 -4.64
CA LYS A 678 -11.70 52.07 -5.14
C LYS A 678 -13.04 52.43 -5.75
N VAL A 679 -13.60 51.59 -6.63
CA VAL A 679 -14.90 51.78 -7.22
C VAL A 679 -16.03 51.85 -6.16
N ARG A 680 -16.04 50.92 -5.19
CA ARG A 680 -17.02 50.97 -4.08
C ARG A 680 -16.87 52.25 -3.26
N LYS A 681 -15.62 52.69 -3.01
CA LYS A 681 -15.36 53.96 -2.29
C LYS A 681 -15.84 55.17 -3.05
N ILE A 682 -15.57 55.23 -4.36
CA ILE A 682 -16.04 56.29 -5.24
C ILE A 682 -17.58 56.31 -5.32
N ARG A 683 -18.23 55.12 -5.46
CA ARG A 683 -19.69 55.01 -5.42
C ARG A 683 -20.28 55.51 -4.08
N ARG A 684 -19.66 55.21 -2.96
CA ARG A 684 -20.08 55.72 -1.62
C ARG A 684 -19.90 57.22 -1.54
N ILE A 685 -18.79 57.81 -2.04
CA ILE A 685 -18.55 59.25 -2.05
C ILE A 685 -19.56 59.94 -2.98
N LEU A 686 -19.80 59.39 -4.15
CA LEU A 686 -20.79 59.93 -5.07
C LEU A 686 -22.22 59.84 -4.51
N GLY A 687 -22.55 58.76 -3.85
CA GLY A 687 -23.81 58.60 -3.11
C GLY A 687 -23.95 59.61 -2.00
N ALA A 688 -22.91 59.82 -1.16
CA ALA A 688 -22.89 60.85 -0.13
C ALA A 688 -22.99 62.29 -0.71
N ALA A 689 -22.27 62.55 -1.82
CA ALA A 689 -22.31 63.85 -2.52
C ALA A 689 -23.70 64.14 -3.13
N ALA A 690 -24.35 63.04 -3.66
CA ALA A 690 -25.73 63.15 -4.15
C ALA A 690 -26.73 63.42 -3.03
N ILE A 691 -26.57 62.76 -1.89
CA ILE A 691 -27.39 63.02 -0.68
C ILE A 691 -27.14 64.46 -0.19
N LEU A 692 -25.88 64.89 -0.13
CA LEU A 692 -25.55 66.28 0.26
C LEU A 692 -26.14 67.31 -0.72
N ALA A 693 -26.06 67.04 -2.00
CA ALA A 693 -26.66 67.89 -3.03
C ALA A 693 -28.20 67.95 -2.91
N ILE A 694 -28.87 66.83 -2.57
CA ILE A 694 -30.30 66.74 -2.29
C ILE A 694 -30.65 67.57 -1.03
N ILE A 695 -29.82 67.47 0.06
CA ILE A 695 -30.01 68.26 1.26
C ILE A 695 -29.80 69.74 1.02
N ILE A 696 -28.81 70.14 0.21
CA ILE A 696 -28.56 71.53 -0.15
C ILE A 696 -29.75 72.06 -1.05
N PHE A 697 -30.19 71.22 -1.96
CA PHE A 697 -31.36 71.60 -2.82
C PHE A 697 -32.65 71.66 -2.00
N ALA A 698 -32.85 70.75 -1.06
CA ALA A 698 -33.98 70.76 -0.10
C ALA A 698 -33.89 71.99 0.82
N ALA A 699 -32.72 72.34 1.32
CA ALA A 699 -32.51 73.54 2.14
C ALA A 699 -32.67 74.81 1.34
N PHE A 700 -32.26 74.84 0.08
CA PHE A 700 -32.50 75.96 -0.88
C PHE A 700 -33.99 76.06 -1.22
N ALA A 701 -34.63 74.92 -1.50
CA ALA A 701 -36.07 74.85 -1.72
C ALA A 701 -36.88 75.30 -0.46
N TYR A 702 -36.43 74.85 0.75
CA TYR A 702 -36.99 75.26 2.01
C TYR A 702 -36.87 76.77 2.25
N TYR A 703 -35.68 77.32 1.92
CA TYR A 703 -35.44 78.78 1.97
C TYR A 703 -36.36 79.54 0.98
N GLN A 704 -36.58 79.04 -0.21
CA GLN A 704 -37.53 79.63 -1.22
C GLN A 704 -38.97 79.40 -0.83
N MET A 705 -39.25 78.35 -0.02
CA MET A 705 -40.62 77.95 0.39
C MET A 705 -41.15 78.68 1.60
N GLY A 706 -40.40 79.55 2.21
CA GLY A 706 -40.89 80.45 3.27
C GLY A 706 -42.02 81.40 2.86
N GLN A 707 -42.47 81.34 1.61
CA GLN A 707 -43.50 82.20 1.09
C GLN A 707 -44.69 81.47 0.37
N ALA A 708 -44.78 80.15 0.34
CA ALA A 708 -45.89 79.50 -0.34
C ALA A 708 -46.32 78.25 0.37
N ASN A 709 -47.20 78.37 1.34
CA ASN A 709 -47.80 77.31 2.15
C ASN A 709 -48.66 76.31 1.31
N GLU A 710 -48.73 75.09 1.80
CA GLU A 710 -49.60 73.95 1.54
C GLU A 710 -49.37 73.06 0.29
N LYS A 711 -49.01 73.61 -0.83
CA LYS A 711 -48.80 72.78 -2.04
C LYS A 711 -47.41 72.18 -2.17
N THR A 712 -46.50 72.67 -1.37
CA THR A 712 -45.06 72.28 -1.44
C THR A 712 -44.75 71.05 -0.55
N GLU A 713 -45.46 70.88 0.55
CA GLU A 713 -45.30 69.66 1.39
C GLU A 713 -45.77 68.36 0.66
N GLU A 714 -46.87 68.54 -0.12
CA GLU A 714 -47.41 67.46 -0.94
C GLU A 714 -46.46 67.09 -2.12
N ALA A 715 -45.83 68.06 -2.74
CA ALA A 715 -44.80 67.76 -3.77
C ALA A 715 -43.53 67.11 -3.21
N LEU A 716 -43.11 67.48 -2.03
CA LEU A 716 -41.96 66.84 -1.35
C LEU A 716 -42.27 65.43 -0.90
N ALA A 717 -43.44 65.20 -0.36
CA ALA A 717 -43.87 63.86 0.03
C ALA A 717 -43.96 62.91 -1.21
N LEU A 718 -44.54 63.41 -2.29
CA LEU A 718 -44.58 62.62 -3.55
C LEU A 718 -43.18 62.35 -4.15
N PHE A 719 -42.27 63.30 -4.06
CA PHE A 719 -40.87 63.15 -4.52
C PHE A 719 -40.12 62.12 -3.67
N LEU A 720 -40.23 62.14 -2.34
CA LEU A 720 -39.61 61.16 -1.46
C LEU A 720 -40.21 59.77 -1.65
N ALA A 721 -41.49 59.64 -1.87
CA ALA A 721 -42.15 58.41 -2.24
C ALA A 721 -41.59 57.83 -3.56
N SER A 722 -41.40 58.67 -4.57
CA SER A 722 -40.83 58.29 -5.86
C SER A 722 -39.36 57.82 -5.76
N LEU A 723 -38.57 58.48 -4.96
CA LEU A 723 -37.18 58.08 -4.63
C LEU A 723 -37.12 56.70 -3.93
N SER A 724 -38.05 56.43 -3.05
CA SER A 724 -38.15 55.12 -2.40
C SER A 724 -38.45 54.02 -3.40
N THR A 725 -39.26 54.24 -4.40
CA THR A 725 -39.61 53.24 -5.42
C THR A 725 -38.54 53.06 -6.54
N GLN A 726 -37.74 54.09 -6.83
CA GLN A 726 -36.73 54.10 -7.91
C GLN A 726 -35.40 53.45 -7.50
N LYS A 727 -35.14 53.28 -6.20
CA LYS A 727 -33.85 52.70 -5.76
C LYS A 727 -33.80 51.20 -6.00
N GLY A 728 -32.68 50.69 -6.58
CA GLY A 728 -32.54 49.29 -6.94
C GLY A 728 -32.54 48.31 -5.73
N ASP A 729 -32.89 47.05 -5.99
CA ASP A 729 -33.09 46.01 -4.96
C ASP A 729 -31.83 45.21 -4.58
N SER A 730 -30.63 45.73 -4.85
CA SER A 730 -29.40 44.95 -4.89
C SER A 730 -28.70 44.70 -3.56
N SER A 731 -29.07 45.37 -2.45
CA SER A 731 -28.46 45.09 -1.14
C SER A 731 -29.40 45.34 0.05
N ALA A 732 -29.12 44.74 1.20
CA ALA A 732 -29.87 44.96 2.43
C ALA A 732 -29.80 46.40 2.92
N SER A 733 -28.72 47.14 2.61
CA SER A 733 -28.58 48.58 2.90
C SER A 733 -29.50 49.43 2.02
N ASP A 734 -29.73 49.04 0.75
CA ASP A 734 -30.62 49.74 -0.15
C ASP A 734 -32.08 49.56 0.24
N GLN A 735 -32.44 48.35 0.68
CA GLN A 735 -33.80 48.08 1.21
C GLN A 735 -34.11 48.91 2.46
N LYS A 736 -33.14 49.05 3.43
CA LYS A 736 -33.31 49.93 4.62
C LYS A 736 -33.48 51.39 4.21
N ALA A 737 -32.74 51.89 3.20
CA ALA A 737 -32.85 53.20 2.71
C ALA A 737 -34.21 53.49 2.05
N LYS A 738 -34.78 52.50 1.33
CA LYS A 738 -36.14 52.60 0.79
C LYS A 738 -37.19 52.80 1.86
N VAL A 739 -37.12 52.00 2.95
CA VAL A 739 -38.05 52.13 4.09
C VAL A 739 -37.92 53.50 4.73
N LEU A 740 -36.69 54.00 4.97
CA LEU A 740 -36.49 55.32 5.55
C LEU A 740 -37.05 56.48 4.69
N LEU A 741 -36.83 56.46 3.37
CA LEU A 741 -37.37 57.46 2.44
C LEU A 741 -38.90 57.41 2.39
N ALA A 742 -39.49 56.22 2.46
CA ALA A 742 -40.96 56.09 2.46
C ALA A 742 -41.59 56.59 3.77
N VAL A 743 -40.93 56.32 4.94
CA VAL A 743 -41.32 56.86 6.25
C VAL A 743 -41.23 58.38 6.26
N GLU A 744 -40.09 58.92 5.76
CA GLU A 744 -39.90 60.39 5.66
C GLU A 744 -40.95 61.07 4.78
N SER A 745 -41.30 60.45 3.67
CA SER A 745 -42.40 60.90 2.80
C SER A 745 -43.73 61.07 3.60
N LEU A 746 -44.08 60.08 4.40
CA LEU A 746 -45.34 60.09 5.17
C LEU A 746 -45.30 61.07 6.38
N LEU A 747 -44.10 61.39 6.91
CA LEU A 747 -43.91 62.41 7.93
C LEU A 747 -44.17 63.84 7.44
N HIS A 748 -43.93 64.07 6.14
CA HIS A 748 -44.19 65.38 5.53
C HIS A 748 -45.68 65.58 5.16
N LYS A 749 -46.29 64.59 4.58
CA LYS A 749 -47.72 64.54 4.27
C LYS A 749 -48.21 63.11 4.06
N GLU A 750 -49.30 62.71 4.60
CA GLU A 750 -49.93 61.41 4.34
C GLU A 750 -50.41 61.38 2.89
N THR A 751 -49.69 60.63 2.05
CA THR A 751 -50.06 60.45 0.64
C THR A 751 -50.27 58.96 0.33
N VAL A 752 -51.11 58.62 -0.62
CA VAL A 752 -51.33 57.22 -1.06
C VAL A 752 -50.02 56.60 -1.61
N GLU A 753 -49.21 57.40 -2.30
CA GLU A 753 -47.89 56.98 -2.87
C GLU A 753 -46.90 56.70 -1.77
N GLY A 754 -46.87 57.47 -0.65
CA GLY A 754 -46.01 57.25 0.50
C GLY A 754 -46.37 55.97 1.23
N ASP A 755 -47.62 55.71 1.49
CA ASP A 755 -48.11 54.48 2.13
C ASP A 755 -47.83 53.24 1.23
N HIS A 756 -48.01 53.35 -0.09
CA HIS A 756 -47.71 52.28 -1.03
C HIS A 756 -46.17 51.97 -1.07
N ALA A 757 -45.37 53.03 -1.11
CA ALA A 757 -43.91 52.91 -1.08
C ALA A 757 -43.41 52.23 0.18
N LEU A 758 -44.01 52.55 1.35
CA LEU A 758 -43.66 51.95 2.64
C LEU A 758 -44.06 50.44 2.70
N ARG A 759 -45.28 50.16 2.30
CA ARG A 759 -45.76 48.77 2.31
C ARG A 759 -44.98 47.85 1.37
N SER A 760 -44.65 48.33 0.13
CA SER A 760 -43.83 47.56 -0.80
C SER A 760 -42.38 47.36 -0.35
N SER A 761 -41.81 48.36 0.33
CA SER A 761 -40.42 48.30 0.82
C SER A 761 -40.27 47.36 2.05
N ILE A 762 -41.27 47.32 2.95
CA ILE A 762 -41.28 46.40 4.07
C ILE A 762 -41.54 44.95 3.65
N ALA A 763 -42.33 44.73 2.64
CA ALA A 763 -42.64 43.38 2.12
C ALA A 763 -41.40 42.68 1.53
N LEU A 764 -40.37 43.38 1.13
CA LEU A 764 -39.11 42.84 0.58
C LEU A 764 -38.05 42.54 1.64
N MET A 765 -38.27 42.87 2.90
CA MET A 765 -37.31 42.60 3.97
C MET A 765 -37.45 41.15 4.46
N ALA A 766 -36.44 40.36 4.15
CA ALA A 766 -36.28 39.02 4.74
C ALA A 766 -36.05 39.16 6.26
N ARG A 767 -36.93 38.60 7.06
CA ARG A 767 -36.76 38.54 8.53
C ARG A 767 -36.57 37.08 8.93
N PRO A 768 -35.61 36.78 9.77
CA PRO A 768 -35.63 35.46 10.42
C PRO A 768 -36.91 35.36 11.26
N LEU A 769 -37.66 34.29 11.05
CA LEU A 769 -38.90 34.02 11.79
C LEU A 769 -38.58 33.61 13.20
N ALA A 770 -37.52 32.81 13.37
CA ALA A 770 -37.07 32.35 14.69
C ALA A 770 -35.58 32.02 14.64
N GLN A 771 -34.90 32.04 15.77
CA GLN A 771 -33.55 31.56 15.95
C GLN A 771 -33.59 30.36 16.90
N LEU A 772 -33.18 29.18 16.40
CA LEU A 772 -33.19 27.91 17.11
C LEU A 772 -31.78 27.63 17.62
N ALA A 773 -31.57 27.60 18.94
CA ALA A 773 -30.24 27.52 19.52
C ALA A 773 -29.90 26.15 20.09
N HIS A 774 -28.73 25.64 19.78
CA HIS A 774 -28.04 24.52 20.41
C HIS A 774 -26.79 24.97 21.12
N ASP A 775 -26.32 24.16 22.07
CA ASP A 775 -25.15 24.47 22.87
C ASP A 775 -23.83 24.32 22.07
N VAL A 776 -23.86 23.50 21.00
CA VAL A 776 -22.73 23.22 20.11
C VAL A 776 -23.24 23.22 18.66
N MET A 777 -22.32 22.98 17.73
CA MET A 777 -22.57 23.02 16.28
C MET A 777 -23.72 22.09 15.85
N VAL A 778 -24.69 22.65 15.13
CA VAL A 778 -25.75 21.90 14.45
C VAL A 778 -25.19 21.31 13.16
N ARG A 779 -25.38 20.02 12.95
CA ARG A 779 -24.86 19.28 11.79
C ARG A 779 -25.91 18.94 10.76
N ALA A 780 -27.14 18.77 11.17
CA ALA A 780 -28.22 18.41 10.27
C ALA A 780 -29.50 19.12 10.66
N VAL A 781 -30.26 19.52 9.65
CA VAL A 781 -31.57 20.16 9.80
C VAL A 781 -32.56 19.60 8.76
N ALA A 782 -33.82 19.47 9.13
CA ALA A 782 -34.88 19.09 8.21
C ALA A 782 -36.20 19.74 8.63
N PHE A 783 -37.04 20.11 7.65
CA PHE A 783 -38.41 20.47 7.92
C PHE A 783 -39.28 19.22 7.95
N SER A 784 -40.34 19.25 8.77
CA SER A 784 -41.43 18.29 8.62
C SER A 784 -42.15 18.46 7.27
N PRO A 785 -42.75 17.43 6.70
CA PRO A 785 -43.36 17.48 5.37
C PRO A 785 -44.47 18.55 5.25
N ASP A 786 -45.17 18.87 6.33
CA ASP A 786 -46.16 19.94 6.41
C ASP A 786 -45.56 21.33 6.68
N GLY A 787 -44.25 21.41 6.90
CA GLY A 787 -43.51 22.66 7.19
C GLY A 787 -43.78 23.21 8.61
N SER A 788 -44.54 22.58 9.47
CA SER A 788 -44.90 23.09 10.80
C SER A 788 -43.79 22.91 11.83
N LYS A 789 -42.85 21.99 11.60
CA LYS A 789 -41.76 21.68 12.55
C LYS A 789 -40.40 21.72 11.89
N VAL A 790 -39.38 22.03 12.68
CA VAL A 790 -37.96 21.92 12.29
C VAL A 790 -37.30 20.88 13.18
N LEU A 791 -36.57 19.96 12.56
CA LEU A 791 -35.75 18.95 13.22
C LEU A 791 -34.29 19.34 13.12
N THR A 792 -33.59 19.29 14.21
CA THR A 792 -32.18 19.63 14.27
C THR A 792 -31.37 18.54 14.98
N GLY A 793 -30.20 18.22 14.49
CA GLY A 793 -29.24 17.30 15.09
C GLY A 793 -27.91 17.99 15.33
N SER A 794 -27.40 17.91 16.56
CA SER A 794 -26.22 18.65 17.01
C SER A 794 -25.09 17.72 17.49
N LEU A 795 -23.88 18.24 17.51
CA LEU A 795 -22.71 17.57 18.11
C LEU A 795 -22.79 17.53 19.65
N ASP A 796 -23.74 18.26 20.27
CA ASP A 796 -24.04 18.13 21.71
C ASP A 796 -24.76 16.80 22.05
N GLY A 797 -24.98 15.94 21.07
CA GLY A 797 -25.71 14.67 21.21
C GLY A 797 -27.23 14.85 21.26
N THR A 798 -27.76 16.05 21.05
CA THR A 798 -29.23 16.25 21.09
C THR A 798 -29.82 16.29 19.69
N VAL A 799 -31.01 15.66 19.60
CA VAL A 799 -31.96 15.84 18.52
C VAL A 799 -33.12 16.70 19.09
N ARG A 800 -33.46 17.79 18.43
CA ARG A 800 -34.53 18.68 18.87
C ARG A 800 -35.53 18.88 17.75
N ILE A 801 -36.80 18.91 18.11
CA ILE A 801 -37.92 19.31 17.25
C ILE A 801 -38.47 20.64 17.74
N TRP A 802 -38.57 21.58 16.86
CA TRP A 802 -38.99 22.95 17.09
C TRP A 802 -40.32 23.22 16.35
N ASP A 803 -41.15 24.04 16.90
CA ASP A 803 -42.28 24.62 16.16
C ASP A 803 -41.72 25.71 15.20
N ALA A 804 -41.98 25.56 13.91
CA ALA A 804 -41.41 26.41 12.88
C ALA A 804 -41.96 27.86 12.93
N SER A 805 -43.13 28.08 13.52
CA SER A 805 -43.77 29.39 13.58
C SER A 805 -43.36 30.18 14.80
N SER A 806 -43.20 29.53 15.96
CA SER A 806 -42.88 30.17 17.21
C SER A 806 -41.38 30.10 17.58
N GLY A 807 -40.65 29.16 16.99
CA GLY A 807 -39.29 28.86 17.35
C GLY A 807 -39.11 28.19 18.70
N GLN A 808 -40.22 27.74 19.32
CA GLN A 808 -40.16 27.05 20.62
C GLN A 808 -39.75 25.57 20.43
N GLU A 809 -38.95 25.05 21.37
CA GLU A 809 -38.60 23.65 21.42
C GLU A 809 -39.83 22.82 21.79
N ALA A 810 -40.29 21.99 20.87
CA ALA A 810 -41.41 21.08 21.07
C ALA A 810 -40.98 19.78 21.71
N HIS A 811 -39.81 19.26 21.33
CA HIS A 811 -39.28 18.00 21.85
C HIS A 811 -37.73 18.00 21.79
N LYS A 812 -37.10 17.46 22.84
CA LYS A 812 -35.65 17.28 22.93
C LYS A 812 -35.33 15.86 23.34
N GLN A 813 -34.50 15.19 22.55
CA GLN A 813 -33.94 13.88 22.87
C GLN A 813 -32.43 13.97 22.97
N ALA A 814 -31.91 13.55 24.13
CA ALA A 814 -30.46 13.59 24.37
C ALA A 814 -29.85 12.19 24.30
N HIS A 815 -28.69 12.09 23.70
CA HIS A 815 -27.87 10.88 23.59
C HIS A 815 -26.41 11.19 23.91
N ASP A 816 -25.67 10.18 24.33
CA ASP A 816 -24.24 10.30 24.66
C ASP A 816 -23.35 10.37 23.40
N VAL A 817 -23.98 10.34 22.20
CA VAL A 817 -23.27 10.27 20.92
C VAL A 817 -23.71 11.40 19.99
N MET A 818 -22.75 11.99 19.29
CA MET A 818 -22.97 13.10 18.36
C MET A 818 -23.92 12.73 17.22
N VAL A 819 -24.88 13.59 16.93
CA VAL A 819 -25.83 13.43 15.83
C VAL A 819 -25.27 14.00 14.54
N ARG A 820 -25.32 13.23 13.48
CA ARG A 820 -24.71 13.59 12.19
C ARG A 820 -25.71 13.81 11.06
N ALA A 821 -26.80 13.07 11.06
CA ALA A 821 -27.83 13.15 10.04
C ALA A 821 -29.21 12.97 10.65
N VAL A 822 -30.21 13.70 10.12
CA VAL A 822 -31.60 13.61 10.57
C VAL A 822 -32.56 13.69 9.38
N ALA A 823 -33.69 13.02 9.43
CA ALA A 823 -34.78 13.11 8.46
C ALA A 823 -36.12 12.83 9.09
N PHE A 824 -37.21 13.50 8.61
CA PHE A 824 -38.58 13.13 8.88
C PHE A 824 -39.07 12.06 7.93
N SER A 825 -39.99 11.22 8.37
CA SER A 825 -40.80 10.40 7.47
C SER A 825 -41.74 11.26 6.62
N PRO A 826 -42.15 10.78 5.44
CA PRO A 826 -43.01 11.55 4.54
C PRO A 826 -44.35 11.96 5.11
N ASP A 827 -44.84 11.22 6.11
CA ASP A 827 -46.05 11.55 6.88
C ASP A 827 -45.80 12.44 8.11
N GLY A 828 -44.50 12.72 8.41
CA GLY A 828 -44.11 13.52 9.56
C GLY A 828 -44.22 12.83 10.93
N SER A 829 -44.66 11.58 10.97
CA SER A 829 -44.91 10.86 12.24
C SER A 829 -43.64 10.31 12.90
N LYS A 830 -42.57 10.06 12.10
CA LYS A 830 -41.33 9.47 12.57
C LYS A 830 -40.11 10.34 12.24
N VAL A 831 -39.09 10.14 13.02
CA VAL A 831 -37.75 10.77 12.83
C VAL A 831 -36.71 9.68 12.70
N LEU A 832 -35.81 9.83 11.74
CA LEU A 832 -34.67 8.97 11.51
C LEU A 832 -33.38 9.75 11.84
N THR A 833 -32.53 9.18 12.65
CA THR A 833 -31.29 9.82 13.12
C THR A 833 -30.10 8.92 12.96
N GLY A 834 -28.99 9.47 12.48
CA GLY A 834 -27.71 8.79 12.30
C GLY A 834 -26.64 9.42 13.19
N TYR A 835 -25.85 8.56 13.83
CA TYR A 835 -24.88 8.94 14.84
C TYR A 835 -23.44 8.64 14.45
N TYR A 836 -22.52 9.26 15.19
CA TYR A 836 -21.08 9.10 15.02
C TYR A 836 -20.58 7.68 15.33
N ASP A 837 -21.25 6.98 16.25
CA ASP A 837 -20.90 5.60 16.65
C ASP A 837 -21.44 4.52 15.70
N GLY A 838 -21.99 4.91 14.55
CA GLY A 838 -22.58 3.99 13.58
C GLY A 838 -24.04 3.63 13.88
N THR A 839 -24.61 4.05 15.00
CA THR A 839 -26.00 3.76 15.29
C THR A 839 -26.95 4.60 14.42
N VAL A 840 -28.07 4.00 14.06
CA VAL A 840 -29.21 4.65 13.42
C VAL A 840 -30.45 4.39 14.27
N ARG A 841 -31.26 5.39 14.49
CA ARG A 841 -32.48 5.21 15.31
C ARG A 841 -33.68 5.80 14.62
N ILE A 842 -34.82 5.15 14.80
CA ILE A 842 -36.15 5.59 14.34
C ILE A 842 -37.02 5.85 15.56
N TRP A 843 -37.60 7.02 15.62
CA TRP A 843 -38.42 7.50 16.75
C TRP A 843 -39.77 7.98 16.31
N ASP A 844 -40.67 8.02 17.21
CA ASP A 844 -41.91 8.77 17.08
C ASP A 844 -41.67 10.27 17.25
N ALA A 845 -42.10 11.06 16.29
CA ALA A 845 -41.83 12.50 16.24
C ALA A 845 -42.63 13.29 17.33
N SER A 846 -43.63 12.72 17.93
CA SER A 846 -44.50 13.38 18.92
C SER A 846 -44.17 12.98 20.36
N SER A 847 -43.90 11.70 20.59
CA SER A 847 -43.60 11.15 21.91
C SER A 847 -42.13 11.00 22.24
N GLY A 848 -41.23 10.97 21.20
CA GLY A 848 -39.84 10.66 21.35
C GLY A 848 -39.54 9.19 21.66
N GLN A 849 -40.52 8.30 21.54
CA GLN A 849 -40.35 6.88 21.77
C GLN A 849 -39.53 6.25 20.64
N GLU A 850 -38.46 5.51 20.97
CA GLU A 850 -37.66 4.80 20.00
C GLU A 850 -38.40 3.56 19.49
N TYR A 851 -38.54 3.46 18.15
CA TYR A 851 -39.14 2.28 17.51
C TYR A 851 -38.10 1.23 17.17
N HIS A 852 -36.95 1.68 16.56
CA HIS A 852 -35.92 0.79 16.10
C HIS A 852 -34.54 1.41 16.31
N LYS A 853 -33.61 0.56 16.69
CA LYS A 853 -32.17 0.85 16.71
C LYS A 853 -31.46 -0.09 15.77
N LEU A 854 -30.75 0.48 14.81
CA LEU A 854 -30.02 -0.21 13.72
C LEU A 854 -28.55 0.18 13.85
N ALA A 855 -27.64 -0.57 13.23
CA ALA A 855 -26.21 -0.29 13.37
C ALA A 855 -25.46 -0.50 12.06
N HIS A 856 -24.50 0.38 11.84
CA HIS A 856 -23.39 0.28 10.92
C HIS A 856 -22.08 0.07 11.71
N ASP A 857 -21.05 -0.42 11.02
CA ASP A 857 -19.72 -0.59 11.60
C ASP A 857 -18.86 0.69 11.55
N GLY A 858 -19.41 1.77 10.97
CA GLY A 858 -18.79 3.08 10.85
C GLY A 858 -19.80 4.22 10.99
N MET A 859 -19.31 5.47 11.11
CA MET A 859 -20.13 6.67 11.30
C MET A 859 -21.20 6.81 10.21
N VAL A 860 -22.45 7.12 10.62
CA VAL A 860 -23.54 7.36 9.67
C VAL A 860 -23.52 8.80 9.16
N ARG A 861 -23.35 8.98 7.86
CA ARG A 861 -23.22 10.28 7.20
C ARG A 861 -24.53 10.85 6.67
N ALA A 862 -25.40 9.97 6.20
CA ALA A 862 -26.66 10.37 5.58
C ALA A 862 -27.76 9.39 5.94
N VAL A 863 -28.97 9.94 6.11
CA VAL A 863 -30.19 9.15 6.33
C VAL A 863 -31.34 9.74 5.51
N ALA A 864 -32.22 8.88 5.02
CA ALA A 864 -33.45 9.28 4.34
C ALA A 864 -34.54 8.22 4.51
N PHE A 865 -35.81 8.62 4.49
CA PHE A 865 -36.92 7.72 4.30
C PHE A 865 -37.24 7.53 2.82
N SER A 866 -37.74 6.38 2.44
CA SER A 866 -38.37 6.20 1.14
C SER A 866 -39.62 7.11 1.00
N PRO A 867 -40.01 7.49 -0.23
CA PRO A 867 -41.18 8.39 -0.44
C PRO A 867 -42.49 7.87 0.15
N ASP A 868 -42.66 6.56 0.32
CA ASP A 868 -43.79 5.91 0.95
C ASP A 868 -43.64 5.73 2.46
N GLY A 869 -42.46 6.09 3.03
CA GLY A 869 -42.18 5.96 4.47
C GLY A 869 -41.96 4.54 4.96
N SER A 870 -41.98 3.53 4.05
CA SER A 870 -41.88 2.13 4.43
C SER A 870 -40.44 1.66 4.70
N LYS A 871 -39.43 2.37 4.21
CA LYS A 871 -38.02 2.02 4.31
C LYS A 871 -37.15 3.18 4.79
N ALA A 872 -36.08 2.87 5.48
CA ALA A 872 -35.02 3.82 5.82
C ALA A 872 -33.76 3.52 5.01
N LEU A 873 -33.19 4.52 4.43
CA LEU A 873 -31.90 4.47 3.72
C LEU A 873 -30.82 5.15 4.56
N THR A 874 -29.69 4.50 4.71
CA THR A 874 -28.58 5.01 5.49
C THR A 874 -27.26 4.81 4.76
N GLY A 875 -26.38 5.81 4.79
CA GLY A 875 -25.04 5.76 4.24
C GLY A 875 -24.00 5.98 5.34
N SER A 876 -22.97 5.15 5.38
CA SER A 876 -21.98 5.11 6.45
C SER A 876 -20.54 5.15 5.92
N ASP A 877 -19.63 5.56 6.80
CA ASP A 877 -18.19 5.48 6.59
C ASP A 877 -17.64 4.03 6.57
N ASP A 878 -18.50 3.04 6.88
CA ASP A 878 -18.17 1.62 6.66
C ASP A 878 -18.16 1.24 5.17
N GLY A 879 -18.36 2.23 4.27
CA GLY A 879 -18.41 2.01 2.83
C GLY A 879 -19.71 1.42 2.32
N THR A 880 -20.72 1.25 3.19
CA THR A 880 -21.99 0.64 2.81
C THR A 880 -23.15 1.64 2.81
N VAL A 881 -24.11 1.40 1.91
CA VAL A 881 -25.44 1.96 1.98
C VAL A 881 -26.40 0.83 2.32
N ARG A 882 -27.20 1.02 3.37
CA ARG A 882 -28.17 -0.01 3.80
C ARG A 882 -29.60 0.51 3.68
N ILE A 883 -30.49 -0.38 3.25
CA ILE A 883 -31.93 -0.16 3.22
C ILE A 883 -32.54 -1.05 4.31
N TRP A 884 -33.26 -0.42 5.20
CA TRP A 884 -33.89 -1.05 6.37
C TRP A 884 -35.40 -1.08 6.25
#